data_5ab0b08be81ee27748659f0f4a6d93a3
#
_entry.id   5ab0b08be81ee27748659f0f4a6d93a3
#
_cell.length_a   1.000
_cell.length_b   1.000
_cell.length_c   1.000
_cell.angle_alpha   90.00
_cell.angle_beta   90.00
_cell.angle_gamma   90.00
#
_symmetry.space_group_name_H-M   'P 1'
#
loop_
_entity.id
_entity.type
_entity.pdbx_description
1 polymer ?
#
loop_
_entity_poly.entity_id
_entity_poly.type
_entity_poly.pdbx_seq_one_letter_code
_entity_poly.pdbx_strand_id
1 'polypeptide(L)'
;MKFDKQYITTRFTIIFVLTMCFAAWIIYTMVIRVAVEKDRWQALSEKLVTDTVPMAPKRGSILSAEGQLMASSLPSYKLYMDFKSGGADTDTAAMRKKLELFNENMDSICLGLATICPIMTPMEYAAHIRKGLARGSRWYELCPGQTINYIQYNKIKALPVFRLGPNKSGLVADERNGRKKPFGSLAGRMLGDLFAAKDSARSGIELAYDSVLRGKPGMKHRKKVLNKYPDIIDVPAQDGLDVVTTLDVNMQDICENALREKMTELEAEIGVVILMEVKTGDVKAIVNLQRYDDGKYYEARNYALASLMEPGSTFKTASIMVGMDDGYISPSDEVDTGNGVEMMYGAKMKDHNWNKGGYGVMDVPHILMVSSNIGVAKLIDKHYHKQPEKFVQGLRRVGIGTPLHLPFVGTADPQIRYPKKDRSNWPNTTIPWMSIGYETQIPPISIVAFYNAIANDGKMLRPRFVKALSKNGEIVEEFPVEVVKEHICKERTLKNIRTILQRVVCDREGLGKPAGNPIFHVSGKTGTAQISAQGRYGTEHLVSFCGYFPSEEPKYTCIVAIRHNFWIASGGGQAGVVFSKIAQRVFSKHETRDLVCATDSGTLFVPEVKSGNSNAVRTVLRSLGVKAYEDNVGEWCSANVKGGNVMLSARPMYDNTMPNVKGMGARDAIYVLESRGLAVTLSGHGKVVSQSVPAGVTVKKGRAVTLTLK
;
A
#
# COMPACT_ATOMS: atom_id res chain seq x y z
N MET A 1 88.95 -47.72 3.22
CA MET A 1 87.79 -48.45 2.67
C MET A 1 87.57 -48.01 1.24
N LYS A 2 87.97 -48.83 0.24
CA LYS A 2 87.67 -48.53 -1.16
C LYS A 2 86.19 -48.91 -1.37
N PHE A 3 85.31 -47.88 -1.52
CA PHE A 3 83.92 -48.13 -1.88
C PHE A 3 83.87 -48.64 -3.33
N ASP A 4 83.35 -49.87 -3.50
CA ASP A 4 83.19 -50.47 -4.79
C ASP A 4 82.14 -49.72 -5.57
N LYS A 5 82.56 -48.89 -6.57
CA LYS A 5 81.73 -48.04 -7.40
C LYS A 5 80.62 -48.82 -8.10
N GLN A 6 80.89 -50.06 -8.49
CA GLN A 6 79.92 -50.93 -9.13
C GLN A 6 78.72 -51.31 -8.24
N TYR A 7 78.96 -51.50 -6.97
CA TYR A 7 77.95 -51.84 -6.01
C TYR A 7 77.00 -50.68 -5.67
N ILE A 8 77.57 -49.50 -5.64
CA ILE A 8 76.77 -48.25 -5.41
C ILE A 8 75.94 -47.90 -6.64
N THR A 9 76.47 -48.01 -7.86
CA THR A 9 75.73 -47.77 -9.11
C THR A 9 74.61 -48.76 -9.28
N THR A 10 74.78 -50.02 -8.98
CA THR A 10 73.73 -51.07 -9.10
C THR A 10 72.55 -50.78 -8.14
N ARG A 11 72.85 -50.42 -6.88
CA ARG A 11 71.80 -50.04 -5.93
C ARG A 11 71.05 -48.79 -6.36
N PHE A 12 71.79 -47.77 -6.87
CA PHE A 12 71.17 -46.57 -7.35
C PHE A 12 70.28 -46.84 -8.59
N THR A 13 70.74 -47.72 -9.49
CA THR A 13 69.92 -48.10 -10.66
C THR A 13 68.67 -48.85 -10.28
N ILE A 14 68.74 -49.75 -9.26
CA ILE A 14 67.56 -50.44 -8.74
C ILE A 14 66.54 -49.49 -8.12
N ILE A 15 67.02 -48.54 -7.29
CA ILE A 15 66.15 -47.52 -6.70
C ILE A 15 65.53 -46.64 -7.78
N PHE A 16 66.29 -46.21 -8.78
CA PHE A 16 65.81 -45.43 -9.90
C PHE A 16 64.73 -46.17 -10.68
N VAL A 17 64.95 -47.41 -11.03
CA VAL A 17 63.95 -48.26 -11.77
C VAL A 17 62.67 -48.42 -10.91
N LEU A 18 62.81 -48.69 -9.62
CA LEU A 18 61.65 -48.80 -8.71
C LEU A 18 60.85 -47.49 -8.63
N THR A 19 61.53 -46.35 -8.56
CA THR A 19 60.91 -45.02 -8.55
C THR A 19 60.19 -44.74 -9.90
N MET A 20 60.81 -45.09 -11.02
CA MET A 20 60.19 -44.98 -12.35
C MET A 20 58.95 -45.88 -12.51
N CYS A 21 59.06 -47.14 -12.04
CA CYS A 21 57.90 -48.03 -12.02
C CYS A 21 56.75 -47.52 -11.15
N PHE A 22 57.09 -46.91 -9.99
CA PHE A 22 56.11 -46.32 -9.11
C PHE A 22 55.45 -45.08 -9.72
N ALA A 23 56.23 -44.20 -10.37
CA ALA A 23 55.71 -43.06 -11.12
C ALA A 23 54.81 -43.47 -12.29
N ALA A 24 55.26 -44.52 -13.06
CA ALA A 24 54.43 -45.09 -14.15
C ALA A 24 53.08 -45.68 -13.60
N TRP A 25 53.14 -46.36 -12.46
CA TRP A 25 51.94 -46.86 -11.82
C TRP A 25 50.98 -45.77 -11.34
N ILE A 26 51.48 -44.65 -10.81
CA ILE A 26 50.67 -43.50 -10.44
C ILE A 26 50.01 -42.89 -11.71
N ILE A 27 50.80 -42.68 -12.76
CA ILE A 27 50.27 -42.14 -14.03
C ILE A 27 49.21 -43.09 -14.61
N TYR A 28 49.46 -44.39 -14.65
CA TYR A 28 48.53 -45.39 -15.10
C TYR A 28 47.21 -45.37 -14.30
N THR A 29 47.28 -45.35 -13.00
CA THR A 29 46.09 -45.25 -12.12
C THR A 29 45.35 -43.98 -12.29
N MET A 30 46.06 -42.85 -12.53
CA MET A 30 45.45 -41.57 -12.80
C MET A 30 44.70 -41.56 -14.14
N VAL A 31 45.34 -42.11 -15.21
CA VAL A 31 44.71 -42.23 -16.54
C VAL A 31 43.45 -43.11 -16.48
N ILE A 32 43.51 -44.28 -15.80
CA ILE A 32 42.36 -45.17 -15.67
C ILE A 32 41.21 -44.42 -14.94
N ARG A 33 41.50 -43.77 -13.83
CA ARG A 33 40.44 -43.01 -13.07
C ARG A 33 39.84 -41.89 -13.87
N VAL A 34 40.65 -41.16 -14.65
CA VAL A 34 40.16 -40.00 -15.40
C VAL A 34 39.48 -40.38 -16.71
N ALA A 35 40.01 -41.41 -17.43
CA ALA A 35 39.54 -41.76 -18.78
C ALA A 35 38.60 -42.97 -18.81
N VAL A 36 38.83 -43.99 -17.97
CA VAL A 36 38.04 -45.24 -17.98
C VAL A 36 36.92 -45.24 -16.93
N GLU A 37 37.23 -44.70 -15.75
CA GLU A 37 36.23 -44.69 -14.66
C GLU A 37 35.43 -43.36 -14.61
N LYS A 38 35.60 -42.49 -15.58
CA LYS A 38 34.93 -41.18 -15.64
C LYS A 38 33.42 -41.28 -15.40
N ASP A 39 32.77 -42.15 -16.17
CA ASP A 39 31.30 -42.33 -16.13
C ASP A 39 30.84 -42.87 -14.78
N ARG A 40 31.63 -43.77 -14.17
CA ARG A 40 31.35 -44.32 -12.82
C ARG A 40 31.46 -43.25 -11.75
N TRP A 41 32.49 -42.38 -11.81
CA TRP A 41 32.66 -41.29 -10.84
C TRP A 41 31.64 -40.17 -11.07
N GLN A 42 31.27 -39.97 -12.32
CA GLN A 42 30.22 -39.03 -12.68
C GLN A 42 28.85 -39.52 -12.17
N ALA A 43 28.50 -40.78 -12.36
CA ALA A 43 27.29 -41.39 -11.80
C ALA A 43 27.27 -41.42 -10.26
N LEU A 44 28.44 -41.59 -9.61
CA LEU A 44 28.57 -41.47 -8.17
C LEU A 44 28.40 -40.04 -7.68
N SER A 45 28.93 -39.08 -8.46
CA SER A 45 28.77 -37.62 -8.16
C SER A 45 27.33 -37.19 -8.29
N GLU A 46 26.60 -37.68 -9.32
CA GLU A 46 25.18 -37.43 -9.51
C GLU A 46 24.31 -38.04 -8.40
N LYS A 47 24.67 -39.20 -7.90
CA LYS A 47 24.02 -39.81 -6.71
C LYS A 47 24.28 -39.05 -5.40
N LEU A 48 25.32 -38.21 -5.35
CA LEU A 48 25.63 -37.34 -4.21
C LEU A 48 24.92 -35.98 -4.30
N VAL A 49 24.33 -35.67 -5.45
CA VAL A 49 23.46 -34.50 -5.63
C VAL A 49 22.08 -34.91 -5.14
N THR A 50 21.74 -34.52 -3.94
CA THR A 50 20.40 -34.70 -3.39
C THR A 50 19.55 -33.49 -3.75
N ASP A 51 18.42 -33.74 -4.38
CA ASP A 51 17.29 -32.87 -4.63
C ASP A 51 17.59 -31.43 -5.04
N THR A 52 17.28 -31.11 -6.29
CA THR A 52 17.18 -29.74 -6.75
C THR A 52 15.97 -29.07 -6.10
N VAL A 53 16.18 -28.05 -5.31
CA VAL A 53 15.14 -27.34 -4.58
C VAL A 53 14.97 -25.94 -5.20
N PRO A 54 13.75 -25.51 -5.54
CA PRO A 54 13.54 -24.15 -6.01
C PRO A 54 13.87 -23.14 -4.90
N MET A 55 14.56 -22.08 -5.25
CA MET A 55 14.85 -20.95 -4.38
C MET A 55 13.80 -19.87 -4.63
N ALA A 56 12.97 -19.60 -3.62
CA ALA A 56 11.92 -18.61 -3.73
C ALA A 56 12.51 -17.19 -3.84
N PRO A 57 12.05 -16.38 -4.81
CA PRO A 57 12.41 -14.97 -4.89
C PRO A 57 11.75 -14.19 -3.76
N LYS A 58 12.28 -13.03 -3.44
CA LYS A 58 11.62 -12.08 -2.55
C LYS A 58 10.53 -11.35 -3.34
N ARG A 59 9.30 -11.41 -2.83
CA ARG A 59 8.17 -10.68 -3.43
C ARG A 59 8.36 -9.19 -3.23
N GLY A 60 8.20 -8.39 -4.29
CA GLY A 60 8.28 -6.94 -4.29
C GLY A 60 7.28 -6.31 -3.34
N SER A 61 7.53 -5.09 -2.90
CA SER A 61 6.67 -4.32 -2.02
C SER A 61 5.64 -3.50 -2.81
N ILE A 62 4.53 -3.13 -2.16
CA ILE A 62 3.60 -2.13 -2.68
C ILE A 62 3.83 -0.85 -1.89
N LEU A 63 4.13 0.23 -2.60
CA LEU A 63 4.47 1.54 -2.07
C LEU A 63 3.34 2.53 -2.33
N SER A 64 3.18 3.50 -1.44
CA SER A 64 2.32 4.67 -1.68
C SER A 64 2.93 5.61 -2.73
N ALA A 65 2.20 6.63 -3.13
CA ALA A 65 2.69 7.68 -4.02
C ALA A 65 3.95 8.40 -3.50
N GLU A 66 4.14 8.43 -2.19
CA GLU A 66 5.28 9.04 -1.48
C GLU A 66 6.36 8.02 -1.09
N GLY A 67 6.25 6.77 -1.55
CA GLY A 67 7.23 5.71 -1.28
C GLY A 67 7.09 5.02 0.08
N GLN A 68 5.98 5.23 0.81
CA GLN A 68 5.73 4.53 2.08
C GLN A 68 5.31 3.09 1.82
N LEU A 69 5.77 2.15 2.65
CA LEU A 69 5.45 0.74 2.55
C LEU A 69 3.98 0.47 2.90
N MET A 70 3.14 0.16 1.90
CA MET A 70 1.75 -0.22 2.10
C MET A 70 1.56 -1.74 2.26
N ALA A 71 2.32 -2.53 1.52
CA ALA A 71 2.43 -3.98 1.74
C ALA A 71 3.85 -4.45 1.44
N SER A 72 4.44 -5.26 2.32
CA SER A 72 5.79 -5.79 2.14
C SER A 72 5.90 -7.21 2.69
N SER A 73 6.78 -8.00 2.10
CA SER A 73 7.09 -9.35 2.56
C SER A 73 8.19 -9.28 3.60
N LEU A 74 7.84 -9.59 4.84
CA LEU A 74 8.78 -9.66 5.95
C LEU A 74 9.03 -11.12 6.31
N PRO A 75 10.28 -11.52 6.58
CA PRO A 75 10.58 -12.86 7.03
C PRO A 75 9.87 -13.13 8.35
N SER A 76 9.11 -14.19 8.37
CA SER A 76 8.47 -14.76 9.55
C SER A 76 8.91 -16.20 9.70
N TYR A 77 8.98 -16.71 10.90
CA TYR A 77 9.52 -18.01 11.19
C TYR A 77 8.47 -18.88 11.90
N LYS A 78 8.28 -20.10 11.42
CA LYS A 78 7.68 -21.17 12.21
C LYS A 78 8.79 -21.99 12.84
N LEU A 79 8.69 -22.21 14.13
CA LEU A 79 9.71 -22.95 14.86
C LEU A 79 9.29 -24.39 15.07
N TYR A 80 10.18 -25.28 14.72
CA TYR A 80 10.05 -26.73 14.93
C TYR A 80 11.20 -27.26 15.76
N MET A 81 10.90 -28.34 16.47
CA MET A 81 11.88 -29.10 17.22
C MET A 81 12.10 -30.47 16.58
N ASP A 82 13.36 -30.78 16.24
CA ASP A 82 13.81 -32.13 15.93
C ASP A 82 14.44 -32.77 17.17
N PHE A 83 13.63 -33.51 17.91
CA PHE A 83 14.11 -34.17 19.13
C PHE A 83 15.07 -35.34 18.86
N LYS A 84 15.19 -35.81 17.61
CA LYS A 84 16.10 -36.85 17.14
C LYS A 84 17.39 -36.30 16.52
N SER A 85 17.58 -34.98 16.51
CA SER A 85 18.80 -34.35 15.98
C SER A 85 20.04 -34.71 16.81
N GLY A 86 21.22 -34.60 16.20
CA GLY A 86 22.52 -34.82 16.88
C GLY A 86 22.84 -36.29 17.20
N GLY A 87 22.27 -37.25 16.46
CA GLY A 87 22.51 -38.68 16.66
C GLY A 87 21.51 -39.36 17.62
N ALA A 88 20.61 -38.62 18.25
CA ALA A 88 19.60 -39.16 19.17
C ALA A 88 18.61 -40.16 18.56
N ASP A 89 18.63 -40.37 17.26
CA ASP A 89 17.81 -41.34 16.53
C ASP A 89 18.44 -42.75 16.59
N THR A 90 19.76 -42.86 16.62
CA THR A 90 20.50 -44.14 16.52
C THR A 90 21.27 -44.49 17.75
N ASP A 91 21.53 -43.51 18.62
CA ASP A 91 22.34 -43.66 19.85
C ASP A 91 21.53 -43.28 21.11
N THR A 92 21.25 -44.30 21.93
CA THR A 92 20.54 -44.12 23.22
C THR A 92 21.28 -43.24 24.21
N ALA A 93 22.62 -43.20 24.17
CA ALA A 93 23.43 -42.34 25.02
C ALA A 93 23.27 -40.86 24.58
N ALA A 94 23.23 -40.59 23.28
CA ALA A 94 22.97 -39.25 22.77
C ALA A 94 21.56 -38.75 23.12
N MET A 95 20.55 -39.64 23.09
CA MET A 95 19.18 -39.30 23.49
C MET A 95 19.09 -38.99 24.98
N ARG A 96 19.76 -39.78 25.82
CA ARG A 96 19.80 -39.55 27.28
C ARG A 96 20.43 -38.19 27.60
N LYS A 97 21.55 -37.90 26.97
CA LYS A 97 22.26 -36.61 27.15
C LYS A 97 21.41 -35.40 26.72
N LYS A 98 20.62 -35.57 25.69
CA LYS A 98 19.67 -34.56 25.23
C LYS A 98 18.54 -34.36 26.22
N LEU A 99 17.97 -35.43 26.77
CA LEU A 99 16.92 -35.37 27.80
C LEU A 99 17.44 -34.66 29.09
N GLU A 100 18.64 -34.98 29.53
CA GLU A 100 19.28 -34.32 30.67
C GLU A 100 19.44 -32.83 30.43
N LEU A 101 19.96 -32.44 29.25
CA LEU A 101 20.16 -31.05 28.85
C LEU A 101 18.85 -30.23 28.85
N PHE A 102 17.78 -30.82 28.37
CA PHE A 102 16.46 -30.17 28.37
C PHE A 102 15.87 -30.09 29.78
N ASN A 103 16.00 -31.13 30.59
CA ASN A 103 15.47 -31.16 31.96
C ASN A 103 16.16 -30.13 32.86
N GLU A 104 17.46 -29.99 32.76
CA GLU A 104 18.25 -29.01 33.53
C GLU A 104 17.88 -27.55 33.20
N ASN A 105 17.47 -27.29 31.95
CA ASN A 105 17.19 -25.94 31.48
C ASN A 105 15.71 -25.66 31.22
N MET A 106 14.82 -26.60 31.60
CA MET A 106 13.40 -26.55 31.25
C MET A 106 12.72 -25.25 31.70
N ASP A 107 12.91 -24.86 32.94
CA ASP A 107 12.28 -23.69 33.52
C ASP A 107 12.73 -22.40 32.84
N SER A 108 14.03 -22.26 32.55
CA SER A 108 14.59 -21.10 31.87
C SER A 108 14.10 -21.00 30.41
N ILE A 109 13.98 -22.14 29.70
CA ILE A 109 13.45 -22.19 28.33
C ILE A 109 11.98 -21.80 28.32
N CYS A 110 11.18 -22.40 29.20
CA CYS A 110 9.72 -22.18 29.21
C CYS A 110 9.36 -20.77 29.66
N LEU A 111 10.07 -20.19 30.63
CA LEU A 111 9.90 -18.79 31.03
C LEU A 111 10.27 -17.84 29.87
N GLY A 112 11.39 -18.10 29.19
CA GLY A 112 11.82 -17.33 28.04
C GLY A 112 10.82 -17.43 26.88
N LEU A 113 10.32 -18.62 26.57
CA LEU A 113 9.30 -18.82 25.54
C LEU A 113 7.99 -18.11 25.89
N ALA A 114 7.50 -18.23 27.11
CA ALA A 114 6.27 -17.56 27.56
C ALA A 114 6.39 -16.03 27.51
N THR A 115 7.60 -15.48 27.77
CA THR A 115 7.86 -14.04 27.67
C THR A 115 7.89 -13.56 26.22
N ILE A 116 8.47 -14.34 25.30
CA ILE A 116 8.64 -13.95 23.88
C ILE A 116 7.39 -14.27 23.07
N CYS A 117 6.72 -15.39 23.36
CA CYS A 117 5.53 -15.89 22.70
C CYS A 117 4.46 -16.25 23.75
N PRO A 118 3.64 -15.30 24.21
CA PRO A 118 2.69 -15.48 25.32
C PRO A 118 1.41 -16.24 24.92
N ILE A 119 1.52 -17.32 24.14
CA ILE A 119 0.41 -18.20 23.74
C ILE A 119 0.15 -19.31 24.75
N MET A 120 1.15 -19.64 25.54
CA MET A 120 1.12 -20.66 26.58
C MET A 120 1.83 -20.15 27.83
N THR A 121 1.37 -20.59 28.97
CA THR A 121 2.07 -20.39 30.26
C THR A 121 3.37 -21.18 30.31
N PRO A 122 4.33 -20.85 31.19
CA PRO A 122 5.55 -21.62 31.31
C PRO A 122 5.30 -23.12 31.61
N MET A 123 4.28 -23.43 32.41
CA MET A 123 3.88 -24.83 32.69
C MET A 123 3.36 -25.57 31.47
N GLU A 124 2.54 -24.90 30.65
CA GLU A 124 2.03 -25.47 29.41
C GLU A 124 3.14 -25.68 28.38
N TYR A 125 4.11 -24.76 28.27
CA TYR A 125 5.30 -24.95 27.42
C TYR A 125 6.11 -26.16 27.90
N ALA A 126 6.30 -26.33 29.20
CA ALA A 126 7.02 -27.50 29.78
C ALA A 126 6.29 -28.82 29.44
N ALA A 127 4.99 -28.86 29.60
CA ALA A 127 4.17 -30.01 29.21
C ALA A 127 4.25 -30.29 27.71
N HIS A 128 4.20 -29.25 26.88
CA HIS A 128 4.28 -29.33 25.43
C HIS A 128 5.63 -29.90 24.97
N ILE A 129 6.75 -29.36 25.49
CA ILE A 129 8.10 -29.83 25.17
C ILE A 129 8.31 -31.28 25.67
N ARG A 130 7.88 -31.65 26.88
CA ARG A 130 7.94 -33.02 27.37
C ARG A 130 7.16 -34.01 26.50
N LYS A 131 5.99 -33.61 26.03
CA LYS A 131 5.19 -34.39 25.10
C LYS A 131 5.92 -34.64 23.76
N GLY A 132 6.60 -33.60 23.23
CA GLY A 132 7.44 -33.72 22.03
C GLY A 132 8.65 -34.62 22.22
N LEU A 133 9.34 -34.50 23.36
CA LEU A 133 10.46 -35.34 23.74
C LEU A 133 10.05 -36.82 23.88
N ALA A 134 8.92 -37.11 24.56
CA ALA A 134 8.42 -38.46 24.74
C ALA A 134 8.02 -39.11 23.40
N ARG A 135 7.50 -38.33 22.43
CA ARG A 135 7.17 -38.81 21.07
C ARG A 135 8.39 -39.00 20.18
N GLY A 136 9.52 -38.41 20.51
CA GLY A 136 10.71 -38.39 19.66
C GLY A 136 10.42 -37.84 18.26
N SER A 137 9.60 -36.78 18.17
CA SER A 137 9.22 -36.19 16.91
C SER A 137 10.39 -35.45 16.25
N ARG A 138 10.53 -35.59 14.93
CA ARG A 138 11.52 -34.82 14.14
C ARG A 138 10.99 -33.47 13.66
N TRP A 139 9.67 -33.27 13.68
CA TRP A 139 9.02 -32.06 13.20
C TRP A 139 7.89 -31.67 14.17
N TYR A 140 8.27 -31.15 15.32
CA TYR A 140 7.34 -30.79 16.39
C TYR A 140 7.26 -29.28 16.53
N GLU A 141 6.10 -28.70 16.28
CA GLU A 141 5.90 -27.24 16.32
C GLU A 141 6.12 -26.69 17.74
N LEU A 142 7.09 -25.81 17.93
CA LEU A 142 7.45 -25.27 19.25
C LEU A 142 6.43 -24.23 19.75
N CYS A 143 5.91 -23.40 18.82
CA CYS A 143 4.91 -22.37 19.11
C CYS A 143 3.67 -22.65 18.20
N PRO A 144 2.75 -23.54 18.62
CA PRO A 144 1.64 -24.00 17.77
C PRO A 144 0.77 -22.87 17.27
N GLY A 145 0.55 -22.85 15.95
CA GLY A 145 -0.31 -21.86 15.29
C GLY A 145 0.24 -20.45 15.20
N GLN A 146 1.42 -20.15 15.74
CA GLN A 146 2.03 -18.82 15.72
C GLN A 146 3.24 -18.76 14.78
N THR A 147 3.34 -17.67 14.03
CA THR A 147 4.54 -17.25 13.32
C THR A 147 5.23 -16.13 14.11
N ILE A 148 6.55 -16.20 14.22
CA ILE A 148 7.36 -15.23 14.96
C ILE A 148 8.18 -14.37 14.00
N ASN A 149 8.48 -13.14 14.40
CA ASN A 149 9.33 -12.24 13.63
C ASN A 149 10.83 -12.51 13.90
N TYR A 150 11.70 -11.88 13.11
CA TYR A 150 13.15 -12.04 13.19
C TYR A 150 13.71 -11.69 14.59
N ILE A 151 13.18 -10.65 15.24
CA ILE A 151 13.61 -10.23 16.58
C ILE A 151 13.26 -11.30 17.63
N GLN A 152 12.04 -11.81 17.59
CA GLN A 152 11.59 -12.89 18.46
C GLN A 152 12.39 -14.17 18.21
N TYR A 153 12.65 -14.51 16.93
CA TYR A 153 13.48 -15.67 16.59
C TYR A 153 14.87 -15.58 17.18
N ASN A 154 15.55 -14.43 17.06
CA ASN A 154 16.88 -14.25 17.64
C ASN A 154 16.86 -14.32 19.17
N LYS A 155 15.84 -13.79 19.84
CA LYS A 155 15.66 -13.93 21.29
C LYS A 155 15.46 -15.40 21.69
N ILE A 156 14.64 -16.16 20.96
CA ILE A 156 14.44 -17.60 21.22
C ILE A 156 15.73 -18.38 20.97
N LYS A 157 16.45 -18.11 19.88
CA LYS A 157 17.73 -18.74 19.58
C LYS A 157 18.79 -18.49 20.64
N ALA A 158 18.71 -17.40 21.38
CA ALA A 158 19.63 -17.06 22.48
C ALA A 158 19.31 -17.79 23.80
N LEU A 159 18.13 -18.42 23.93
CA LEU A 159 17.74 -19.15 25.14
C LEU A 159 18.65 -20.35 25.38
N PRO A 160 18.78 -20.81 26.67
CA PRO A 160 19.50 -22.01 27.01
C PRO A 160 19.11 -23.19 26.12
N VAL A 161 20.03 -24.09 25.82
CA VAL A 161 19.88 -25.20 24.86
C VAL A 161 19.80 -24.71 23.41
N PHE A 162 18.91 -23.76 23.04
CA PHE A 162 18.77 -23.32 21.68
C PHE A 162 20.01 -22.61 21.12
N ARG A 163 20.76 -21.90 21.97
CA ARG A 163 22.03 -21.28 21.60
C ARG A 163 23.14 -22.28 21.19
N LEU A 164 22.97 -23.57 21.48
CA LEU A 164 23.95 -24.61 21.13
C LEU A 164 23.88 -25.02 19.64
N GLY A 165 22.96 -24.43 18.88
CA GLY A 165 22.75 -24.67 17.45
C GLY A 165 21.84 -25.86 17.13
N PRO A 166 21.39 -26.00 15.88
CA PRO A 166 20.33 -26.92 15.49
C PRO A 166 20.68 -28.41 15.74
N ASN A 167 21.93 -28.79 15.57
CA ASN A 167 22.33 -30.20 15.79
C ASN A 167 22.20 -30.64 17.24
N LYS A 168 22.56 -29.77 18.21
CA LYS A 168 22.48 -30.09 19.65
C LYS A 168 21.10 -29.78 20.23
N SER A 169 20.52 -28.65 19.87
CA SER A 169 19.21 -28.25 20.38
C SER A 169 18.05 -28.93 19.67
N GLY A 170 18.17 -29.15 18.36
CA GLY A 170 17.08 -29.60 17.48
C GLY A 170 16.15 -28.45 17.05
N LEU A 171 16.47 -27.21 17.35
CA LEU A 171 15.67 -26.08 16.91
C LEU A 171 15.83 -25.83 15.40
N VAL A 172 14.76 -25.96 14.66
CA VAL A 172 14.67 -25.73 13.21
C VAL A 172 13.71 -24.58 12.98
N ALA A 173 14.15 -23.57 12.24
CA ALA A 173 13.32 -22.45 11.82
C ALA A 173 12.93 -22.64 10.35
N ASP A 174 11.61 -22.71 10.10
CA ASP A 174 11.03 -22.69 8.77
C ASP A 174 10.73 -21.21 8.43
N GLU A 175 11.54 -20.64 7.57
CA GLU A 175 11.38 -19.25 7.15
C GLU A 175 10.25 -19.14 6.14
N ARG A 176 9.30 -18.26 6.44
CA ARG A 176 8.17 -17.94 5.58
C ARG A 176 8.11 -16.44 5.34
N ASN A 177 7.95 -16.08 4.10
CA ASN A 177 7.72 -14.68 3.75
C ASN A 177 6.26 -14.32 4.05
N GLY A 178 6.03 -13.73 5.23
CA GLY A 178 4.71 -13.23 5.63
C GLY A 178 4.43 -11.86 5.01
N ARG A 179 3.33 -11.73 4.25
CA ARG A 179 2.89 -10.43 3.72
C ARG A 179 2.33 -9.58 4.85
N LYS A 180 2.91 -8.42 5.09
CA LYS A 180 2.50 -7.47 6.14
C LYS A 180 2.04 -6.16 5.51
N LYS A 181 0.96 -5.60 6.05
CA LYS A 181 0.42 -4.28 5.71
C LYS A 181 0.66 -3.36 6.92
N PRO A 182 1.67 -2.48 6.90
CA PRO A 182 2.01 -1.64 8.06
C PRO A 182 0.87 -0.73 8.52
N PHE A 183 0.04 -0.27 7.58
CA PHE A 183 -1.13 0.57 7.87
C PHE A 183 -2.43 -0.23 8.13
N GLY A 184 -2.31 -1.52 8.47
CA GLY A 184 -3.45 -2.36 8.82
C GLY A 184 -4.45 -2.57 7.67
N SER A 185 -5.70 -2.19 7.87
CA SER A 185 -6.78 -2.36 6.89
C SER A 185 -6.86 -1.24 5.84
N LEU A 186 -6.02 -0.19 5.95
CA LEU A 186 -6.09 0.99 5.10
C LEU A 186 -5.95 0.62 3.60
N ALA A 187 -6.94 0.98 2.78
CA ALA A 187 -7.07 0.58 1.37
C ALA A 187 -6.92 -0.93 1.12
N GLY A 188 -7.31 -1.74 2.11
CA GLY A 188 -7.02 -3.18 2.16
C GLY A 188 -7.56 -3.96 0.97
N ARG A 189 -8.73 -3.59 0.44
CA ARG A 189 -9.33 -4.23 -0.75
C ARG A 189 -8.68 -3.78 -2.05
N MET A 190 -8.18 -2.56 -2.10
CA MET A 190 -7.42 -2.09 -3.26
C MET A 190 -6.03 -2.71 -3.32
N LEU A 191 -5.32 -2.75 -2.21
CA LEU A 191 -4.03 -3.45 -2.10
C LEU A 191 -4.18 -4.92 -2.44
N GLY A 192 -5.22 -5.56 -1.92
CA GLY A 192 -5.48 -6.97 -2.13
C GLY A 192 -4.83 -7.87 -1.08
N ASP A 193 -5.03 -9.19 -1.22
CA ASP A 193 -4.56 -10.20 -0.30
C ASP A 193 -3.89 -11.36 -1.05
N LEU A 194 -3.07 -12.14 -0.32
CA LEU A 194 -2.54 -13.43 -0.77
C LEU A 194 -3.36 -14.57 -0.17
N PHE A 195 -3.30 -15.76 -0.79
CA PHE A 195 -3.80 -16.97 -0.18
C PHE A 195 -2.89 -17.41 0.98
N ALA A 196 -3.47 -17.73 2.12
CA ALA A 196 -2.73 -18.00 3.36
C ALA A 196 -1.70 -19.16 3.24
N ALA A 197 -1.96 -20.14 2.37
CA ALA A 197 -1.11 -21.32 2.21
C ALA A 197 -0.15 -21.27 1.01
N LYS A 198 -0.27 -20.25 0.16
CA LYS A 198 0.51 -20.12 -1.09
C LYS A 198 0.89 -18.66 -1.29
N ASP A 199 2.10 -18.43 -1.81
CA ASP A 199 2.52 -17.09 -2.28
C ASP A 199 1.86 -16.78 -3.62
N SER A 200 0.53 -16.85 -3.66
CA SER A 200 -0.28 -16.49 -4.82
C SER A 200 -1.29 -15.42 -4.44
N ALA A 201 -1.44 -14.46 -5.31
CA ALA A 201 -2.32 -13.33 -5.10
C ALA A 201 -3.79 -13.71 -5.26
N ARG A 202 -4.65 -13.09 -4.45
CA ARG A 202 -6.09 -13.34 -4.42
C ARG A 202 -6.91 -12.21 -5.03
N SER A 203 -6.49 -10.96 -4.84
CA SER A 203 -7.30 -9.78 -5.21
C SER A 203 -6.45 -8.50 -5.31
N GLY A 204 -7.05 -7.44 -5.82
CA GLY A 204 -6.50 -6.09 -5.82
C GLY A 204 -5.22 -5.93 -6.63
N ILE A 205 -4.36 -4.99 -6.23
CA ILE A 205 -3.05 -4.72 -6.83
C ILE A 205 -2.15 -5.95 -6.73
N GLU A 206 -2.20 -6.70 -5.61
CA GLU A 206 -1.47 -7.95 -5.46
C GLU A 206 -1.74 -8.91 -6.61
N LEU A 207 -3.01 -9.07 -7.04
CA LEU A 207 -3.39 -9.95 -8.13
C LEU A 207 -3.10 -9.36 -9.51
N ALA A 208 -3.43 -8.09 -9.71
CA ALA A 208 -3.24 -7.41 -11.00
C ALA A 208 -1.75 -7.35 -11.42
N TYR A 209 -0.86 -7.24 -10.45
CA TYR A 209 0.60 -7.15 -10.65
C TYR A 209 1.36 -8.35 -10.10
N ASP A 210 0.69 -9.52 -9.93
CA ASP A 210 1.30 -10.70 -9.31
C ASP A 210 2.56 -11.18 -10.05
N SER A 211 2.54 -11.17 -11.38
CA SER A 211 3.68 -11.58 -12.21
C SER A 211 4.93 -10.72 -11.99
N VAL A 212 4.72 -9.42 -11.71
CA VAL A 212 5.79 -8.44 -11.47
C VAL A 212 6.29 -8.54 -10.03
N LEU A 213 5.34 -8.59 -9.07
CA LEU A 213 5.63 -8.66 -7.64
C LEU A 213 6.31 -9.98 -7.25
N ARG A 214 5.90 -11.10 -7.85
CA ARG A 214 6.38 -12.44 -7.47
C ARG A 214 7.85 -12.67 -7.78
N GLY A 215 8.38 -12.06 -8.87
CA GLY A 215 9.72 -12.36 -9.35
C GLY A 215 9.83 -13.74 -10.01
N LYS A 216 11.07 -14.21 -10.21
CA LYS A 216 11.36 -15.50 -10.84
C LYS A 216 12.13 -16.40 -9.87
N PRO A 217 11.68 -17.64 -9.65
CA PRO A 217 12.38 -18.58 -8.76
C PRO A 217 13.74 -18.93 -9.33
N GLY A 218 14.71 -19.09 -8.43
CA GLY A 218 16.01 -19.66 -8.72
C GLY A 218 16.00 -21.18 -8.47
N MET A 219 17.15 -21.80 -8.68
CA MET A 219 17.38 -23.22 -8.45
C MET A 219 18.64 -23.41 -7.61
N LYS A 220 18.57 -24.21 -6.58
CA LYS A 220 19.70 -24.63 -5.77
C LYS A 220 19.67 -26.14 -5.57
N HIS A 221 20.84 -26.76 -5.47
CA HIS A 221 20.93 -28.15 -5.10
C HIS A 221 21.78 -28.32 -3.84
N ARG A 222 21.53 -29.38 -3.09
CA ARG A 222 22.34 -29.77 -1.95
C ARG A 222 23.39 -30.78 -2.38
N LYS A 223 24.64 -30.51 -2.10
CA LYS A 223 25.73 -31.42 -2.35
C LYS A 223 26.34 -31.86 -1.02
N LYS A 224 26.46 -33.18 -0.84
CA LYS A 224 27.15 -33.70 0.35
C LYS A 224 28.64 -33.46 0.22
N VAL A 225 29.19 -32.61 1.11
CA VAL A 225 30.64 -32.35 1.22
C VAL A 225 31.05 -32.76 2.63
N LEU A 226 31.75 -33.89 2.75
CA LEU A 226 32.06 -34.54 4.02
C LEU A 226 30.75 -34.85 4.79
N ASN A 227 30.57 -34.27 5.99
CA ASN A 227 29.38 -34.44 6.83
C ASN A 227 28.44 -33.20 6.79
N LYS A 228 28.60 -32.33 5.81
CA LYS A 228 27.77 -31.13 5.61
C LYS A 228 27.07 -31.19 4.25
N TYR A 229 25.90 -30.57 4.16
CA TYR A 229 25.10 -30.44 2.94
C TYR A 229 24.98 -28.93 2.60
N PRO A 230 26.04 -28.30 2.05
CA PRO A 230 25.92 -26.92 1.60
C PRO A 230 24.95 -26.81 0.42
N ASP A 231 24.16 -25.71 0.42
CA ASP A 231 23.35 -25.32 -0.72
C ASP A 231 24.26 -24.69 -1.79
N ILE A 232 24.22 -25.19 -2.99
CA ILE A 232 24.89 -24.63 -4.17
C ILE A 232 23.82 -24.01 -5.06
N ILE A 233 23.98 -22.73 -5.37
CA ILE A 233 23.05 -21.98 -6.21
C ILE A 233 23.40 -22.23 -7.69
N ASP A 234 22.51 -22.88 -8.42
CA ASP A 234 22.64 -23.12 -9.86
C ASP A 234 22.15 -21.91 -10.66
N VAL A 235 20.97 -21.42 -10.30
CA VAL A 235 20.35 -20.25 -10.89
C VAL A 235 19.90 -19.34 -9.75
N PRO A 236 20.41 -18.10 -9.67
CA PRO A 236 19.96 -17.16 -8.63
C PRO A 236 18.50 -16.76 -8.85
N ALA A 237 17.74 -16.66 -7.77
CA ALA A 237 16.39 -16.12 -7.82
C ALA A 237 16.43 -14.64 -8.23
N GLN A 238 15.46 -14.23 -9.03
CA GLN A 238 15.26 -12.83 -9.39
C GLN A 238 14.11 -12.27 -8.56
N ASP A 239 14.41 -11.36 -7.64
CA ASP A 239 13.40 -10.70 -6.80
C ASP A 239 12.40 -9.93 -7.65
N GLY A 240 11.16 -9.85 -7.16
CA GLY A 240 10.10 -9.07 -7.78
C GLY A 240 10.38 -7.57 -7.72
N LEU A 241 9.74 -6.82 -8.63
CA LEU A 241 9.77 -5.37 -8.62
C LEU A 241 8.77 -4.83 -7.61
N ASP A 242 9.05 -3.67 -7.05
CA ASP A 242 8.13 -2.94 -6.21
C ASP A 242 7.13 -2.18 -7.07
N VAL A 243 5.87 -2.14 -6.62
CA VAL A 243 4.78 -1.42 -7.29
C VAL A 243 4.53 -0.11 -6.57
N VAL A 244 4.79 1.00 -7.25
CA VAL A 244 4.52 2.35 -6.73
C VAL A 244 3.10 2.74 -7.12
N THR A 245 2.22 2.87 -6.13
CA THR A 245 0.82 3.24 -6.35
C THR A 245 0.64 4.74 -6.45
N THR A 246 -0.57 5.17 -6.85
CA THR A 246 -0.99 6.58 -6.79
C THR A 246 -1.61 6.96 -5.45
N LEU A 247 -1.85 5.98 -4.56
CA LEU A 247 -2.47 6.17 -3.27
C LEU A 247 -1.60 7.01 -2.33
N ASP A 248 -2.18 8.02 -1.72
CA ASP A 248 -1.58 8.81 -0.65
C ASP A 248 -2.13 8.33 0.69
N VAL A 249 -1.25 7.85 1.57
CA VAL A 249 -1.64 7.27 2.87
C VAL A 249 -2.41 8.26 3.74
N ASN A 250 -2.03 9.53 3.71
CA ASN A 250 -2.68 10.56 4.51
C ASN A 250 -4.05 10.94 3.96
N MET A 251 -4.19 11.06 2.62
CA MET A 251 -5.48 11.33 2.00
C MET A 251 -6.43 10.14 2.17
N GLN A 252 -5.90 8.93 2.11
CA GLN A 252 -6.64 7.71 2.38
C GLN A 252 -7.17 7.70 3.82
N ASP A 253 -6.34 8.05 4.81
CA ASP A 253 -6.72 8.13 6.21
C ASP A 253 -7.78 9.22 6.44
N ILE A 254 -7.62 10.41 5.84
CA ILE A 254 -8.61 11.49 5.90
C ILE A 254 -9.97 11.01 5.37
N CYS A 255 -9.97 10.35 4.20
CA CYS A 255 -11.19 9.86 3.57
C CYS A 255 -11.87 8.76 4.41
N GLU A 256 -11.07 7.80 4.92
CA GLU A 256 -11.60 6.71 5.73
C GLU A 256 -12.18 7.20 7.06
N ASN A 257 -11.48 8.08 7.77
CA ASN A 257 -11.95 8.63 9.04
C ASN A 257 -13.20 9.49 8.88
N ALA A 258 -13.26 10.34 7.84
CA ALA A 258 -14.44 11.17 7.58
C ALA A 258 -15.68 10.32 7.24
N LEU A 259 -15.50 9.26 6.44
CA LEU A 259 -16.58 8.33 6.11
C LEU A 259 -17.01 7.52 7.33
N ARG A 260 -16.05 6.92 8.04
CA ARG A 260 -16.29 6.07 9.22
C ARG A 260 -17.05 6.80 10.30
N GLU A 261 -16.68 8.05 10.60
CA GLU A 261 -17.37 8.89 11.58
C GLU A 261 -18.84 9.05 11.22
N LYS A 262 -19.16 9.40 9.96
CA LYS A 262 -20.54 9.60 9.52
C LYS A 262 -21.32 8.28 9.43
N MET A 263 -20.67 7.21 8.99
CA MET A 263 -21.31 5.89 8.96
C MET A 263 -21.66 5.39 10.36
N THR A 264 -20.80 5.67 11.34
CA THR A 264 -21.07 5.30 12.76
C THR A 264 -22.23 6.11 13.32
N GLU A 265 -22.30 7.41 13.02
CA GLU A 265 -23.42 8.27 13.41
C GLU A 265 -24.77 7.79 12.84
N LEU A 266 -24.75 7.33 11.58
CA LEU A 266 -25.95 6.90 10.87
C LEU A 266 -26.27 5.41 11.03
N GLU A 267 -25.39 4.63 11.63
CA GLU A 267 -25.39 3.17 11.61
C GLU A 267 -25.50 2.57 10.20
N ALA A 268 -24.88 3.25 9.22
CA ALA A 268 -25.02 2.93 7.80
C ALA A 268 -24.38 1.58 7.44
N GLU A 269 -24.94 0.88 6.44
CA GLU A 269 -24.50 -0.46 6.05
C GLU A 269 -23.24 -0.46 5.21
N ILE A 270 -23.20 0.38 4.15
CA ILE A 270 -22.11 0.45 3.19
C ILE A 270 -21.76 1.91 2.93
N GLY A 271 -20.47 2.20 2.88
CA GLY A 271 -19.94 3.49 2.51
C GLY A 271 -18.78 3.39 1.54
N VAL A 272 -18.74 4.30 0.58
CA VAL A 272 -17.70 4.39 -0.44
C VAL A 272 -17.22 5.82 -0.55
N VAL A 273 -15.89 5.99 -0.63
CA VAL A 273 -15.25 7.26 -1.03
C VAL A 273 -14.20 6.97 -2.08
N ILE A 274 -14.16 7.79 -3.12
CA ILE A 274 -13.07 7.83 -4.11
C ILE A 274 -12.61 9.27 -4.22
N LEU A 275 -11.32 9.51 -4.04
CA LEU A 275 -10.67 10.81 -4.26
C LEU A 275 -9.68 10.68 -5.41
N MET A 276 -9.87 11.47 -6.46
CA MET A 276 -9.11 11.40 -7.72
C MET A 276 -8.51 12.78 -8.04
N GLU A 277 -7.25 12.81 -8.42
CA GLU A 277 -6.57 14.01 -8.89
C GLU A 277 -7.02 14.37 -10.30
N VAL A 278 -7.37 15.64 -10.53
CA VAL A 278 -8.03 16.07 -11.77
C VAL A 278 -7.13 15.91 -12.99
N LYS A 279 -5.91 16.41 -12.92
CA LYS A 279 -5.01 16.50 -14.09
C LYS A 279 -4.34 15.19 -14.49
N THR A 280 -4.20 14.24 -13.57
CA THR A 280 -3.49 12.97 -13.79
C THR A 280 -4.40 11.76 -13.84
N GLY A 281 -5.61 11.87 -13.27
CA GLY A 281 -6.48 10.72 -13.08
C GLY A 281 -6.03 9.78 -11.95
N ASP A 282 -5.05 10.18 -11.15
CA ASP A 282 -4.53 9.40 -10.05
C ASP A 282 -5.57 9.24 -8.95
N VAL A 283 -5.89 8.02 -8.59
CA VAL A 283 -6.71 7.75 -7.42
C VAL A 283 -5.84 7.87 -6.18
N LYS A 284 -6.05 8.94 -5.41
CA LYS A 284 -5.29 9.24 -4.18
C LYS A 284 -5.84 8.51 -2.97
N ALA A 285 -7.16 8.25 -2.97
CA ALA A 285 -7.81 7.48 -1.92
C ALA A 285 -9.00 6.68 -2.48
N ILE A 286 -9.19 5.48 -1.94
CA ILE A 286 -10.32 4.62 -2.24
C ILE A 286 -10.73 3.86 -0.98
N VAL A 287 -11.92 4.12 -0.48
CA VAL A 287 -12.44 3.59 0.77
C VAL A 287 -13.70 2.78 0.50
N ASN A 288 -13.78 1.60 1.11
CA ASN A 288 -14.91 0.69 0.97
C ASN A 288 -15.25 0.13 2.36
N LEU A 289 -16.18 0.73 3.07
CA LEU A 289 -16.57 0.30 4.40
C LEU A 289 -17.91 -0.43 4.39
N GLN A 290 -17.98 -1.53 5.12
CA GLN A 290 -19.20 -2.28 5.39
C GLN A 290 -19.34 -2.52 6.89
N ARG A 291 -20.57 -2.33 7.42
CA ARG A 291 -20.92 -2.66 8.79
C ARG A 291 -21.07 -4.17 8.94
N TYR A 292 -20.55 -4.72 10.02
CA TYR A 292 -20.67 -6.12 10.39
C TYR A 292 -21.52 -6.28 11.66
N ASP A 293 -21.83 -7.53 12.01
CA ASP A 293 -22.69 -7.86 13.15
C ASP A 293 -22.13 -7.40 14.51
N ASP A 294 -20.80 -7.21 14.59
CA ASP A 294 -20.13 -6.63 15.77
C ASP A 294 -20.27 -5.09 15.86
N GLY A 295 -21.01 -4.47 14.93
CA GLY A 295 -21.21 -3.04 14.84
C GLY A 295 -20.01 -2.27 14.29
N LYS A 296 -18.91 -2.95 13.94
CA LYS A 296 -17.70 -2.33 13.40
C LYS A 296 -17.70 -2.31 11.88
N TYR A 297 -16.83 -1.44 11.33
CA TYR A 297 -16.69 -1.23 9.90
C TYR A 297 -15.39 -1.81 9.40
N TYR A 298 -15.48 -2.66 8.37
CA TYR A 298 -14.35 -3.30 7.73
C TYR A 298 -14.43 -3.15 6.21
N GLU A 299 -13.28 -3.22 5.53
CA GLU A 299 -13.22 -3.34 4.08
C GLU A 299 -13.47 -4.81 3.66
N ALA A 300 -14.72 -5.15 3.29
CA ALA A 300 -15.12 -6.49 2.89
C ALA A 300 -15.01 -6.72 1.38
N ARG A 301 -15.52 -5.79 0.58
CA ARG A 301 -15.58 -5.84 -0.88
C ARG A 301 -15.14 -4.50 -1.47
N ASN A 302 -14.65 -4.51 -2.70
CA ASN A 302 -14.33 -3.27 -3.42
C ASN A 302 -15.58 -2.72 -4.10
N TYR A 303 -16.48 -2.13 -3.30
CA TYR A 303 -17.73 -1.55 -3.79
C TYR A 303 -17.48 -0.41 -4.79
N ALA A 304 -16.41 0.33 -4.63
CA ALA A 304 -16.03 1.45 -5.49
C ALA A 304 -15.85 1.04 -6.96
N LEU A 305 -15.33 -0.16 -7.20
CA LEU A 305 -15.05 -0.69 -8.54
C LEU A 305 -16.07 -1.73 -9.02
N ALA A 306 -16.66 -2.48 -8.11
CA ALA A 306 -17.45 -3.67 -8.44
C ALA A 306 -18.97 -3.47 -8.31
N SER A 307 -19.43 -2.46 -7.58
CA SER A 307 -20.85 -2.29 -7.30
C SER A 307 -21.56 -1.57 -8.44
N LEU A 308 -22.45 -2.28 -9.09
CA LEU A 308 -23.40 -1.66 -10.00
C LEU A 308 -24.56 -1.07 -9.19
N MET A 309 -24.76 0.23 -9.29
CA MET A 309 -25.80 0.95 -8.56
C MET A 309 -26.55 1.94 -9.47
N GLU A 310 -27.78 2.21 -9.16
CA GLU A 310 -28.52 3.30 -9.79
C GLU A 310 -27.97 4.63 -9.25
N PRO A 311 -27.35 5.48 -10.08
CA PRO A 311 -26.66 6.69 -9.65
C PRO A 311 -27.60 7.77 -9.12
N GLY A 312 -28.89 7.66 -9.43
CA GLY A 312 -29.89 8.65 -9.07
C GLY A 312 -29.56 10.04 -9.62
N SER A 313 -29.82 11.06 -8.83
CA SER A 313 -29.72 12.46 -9.27
C SER A 313 -28.31 12.95 -9.67
N THR A 314 -27.25 12.22 -9.38
CA THR A 314 -25.92 12.55 -9.93
C THR A 314 -25.87 12.35 -11.44
N PHE A 315 -26.71 11.47 -11.98
CA PHE A 315 -26.83 11.22 -13.41
C PHE A 315 -27.50 12.37 -14.20
N LYS A 316 -28.32 13.19 -13.55
CA LYS A 316 -29.00 14.33 -14.18
C LYS A 316 -28.04 15.31 -14.86
N THR A 317 -26.83 15.44 -14.33
CA THR A 317 -25.76 16.23 -14.95
C THR A 317 -25.44 15.73 -16.33
N ALA A 318 -25.29 14.40 -16.52
CA ALA A 318 -25.04 13.81 -17.83
C ALA A 318 -26.23 13.97 -18.76
N SER A 319 -27.45 13.81 -18.27
CA SER A 319 -28.69 13.97 -19.08
C SER A 319 -28.83 15.38 -19.63
N ILE A 320 -28.71 16.39 -18.80
CA ILE A 320 -28.77 17.79 -19.22
C ILE A 320 -27.61 18.15 -20.14
N MET A 321 -26.40 17.62 -19.82
CA MET A 321 -25.22 17.83 -20.67
C MET A 321 -25.41 17.29 -22.08
N VAL A 322 -26.02 16.13 -22.25
CA VAL A 322 -26.37 15.56 -23.56
C VAL A 322 -27.32 16.48 -24.30
N GLY A 323 -28.40 16.94 -23.65
CA GLY A 323 -29.39 17.85 -24.28
C GLY A 323 -28.79 19.19 -24.69
N MET A 324 -27.90 19.76 -23.87
CA MET A 324 -27.20 21.01 -24.21
C MET A 324 -26.18 20.81 -25.34
N ASP A 325 -25.47 19.69 -25.35
CA ASP A 325 -24.44 19.40 -26.35
C ASP A 325 -25.07 19.14 -27.74
N ASP A 326 -26.27 18.52 -27.78
CA ASP A 326 -27.06 18.34 -28.98
C ASP A 326 -27.78 19.63 -29.44
N GLY A 327 -27.76 20.69 -28.62
CA GLY A 327 -28.40 21.98 -28.92
C GLY A 327 -29.89 21.98 -28.68
N TYR A 328 -30.46 21.00 -28.01
CA TYR A 328 -31.88 20.91 -27.69
C TYR A 328 -32.27 21.65 -26.41
N ILE A 329 -31.33 21.86 -25.51
CA ILE A 329 -31.55 22.47 -24.21
C ILE A 329 -30.59 23.67 -24.04
N SER A 330 -31.18 24.82 -23.66
CA SER A 330 -30.47 26.04 -23.30
C SER A 330 -30.58 26.27 -21.77
N PRO A 331 -29.58 26.89 -21.12
CA PRO A 331 -29.73 27.30 -19.73
C PRO A 331 -30.91 28.18 -19.41
N SER A 332 -31.41 28.94 -20.43
CA SER A 332 -32.56 29.84 -20.31
C SER A 332 -33.93 29.18 -20.59
N ASP A 333 -33.93 27.88 -20.92
CA ASP A 333 -35.19 27.18 -21.13
C ASP A 333 -35.93 26.98 -19.81
N GLU A 334 -37.22 27.27 -19.82
CA GLU A 334 -38.09 27.13 -18.66
C GLU A 334 -38.98 25.88 -18.80
N VAL A 335 -39.22 25.24 -17.66
CA VAL A 335 -40.07 24.07 -17.53
C VAL A 335 -41.01 24.25 -16.34
N ASP A 336 -42.29 24.07 -16.59
CA ASP A 336 -43.28 23.99 -15.52
C ASP A 336 -43.29 22.60 -14.91
N THR A 337 -42.90 22.54 -13.61
CA THR A 337 -42.89 21.31 -12.80
C THR A 337 -44.16 21.21 -11.93
N GLY A 338 -45.05 22.20 -12.05
CA GLY A 338 -46.31 22.23 -11.34
C GLY A 338 -46.21 22.14 -9.83
N ASN A 339 -47.09 21.37 -9.23
CA ASN A 339 -47.14 21.13 -7.80
C ASN A 339 -46.14 20.03 -7.34
N GLY A 340 -45.18 19.65 -8.16
CA GLY A 340 -44.17 18.62 -7.81
C GLY A 340 -44.66 17.18 -7.99
N VAL A 341 -45.76 16.96 -8.74
CA VAL A 341 -46.28 15.64 -9.11
C VAL A 341 -46.65 15.62 -10.58
N GLU A 342 -46.14 14.66 -11.34
CA GLU A 342 -46.42 14.51 -12.78
C GLU A 342 -46.72 13.05 -13.09
N MET A 343 -47.69 12.84 -14.00
CA MET A 343 -48.02 11.51 -14.52
C MET A 343 -47.36 11.31 -15.89
N MET A 344 -46.30 10.52 -15.93
CA MET A 344 -45.58 10.20 -17.17
C MET A 344 -45.86 8.75 -17.58
N TYR A 345 -46.58 8.59 -18.68
CA TYR A 345 -46.95 7.28 -19.25
C TYR A 345 -47.61 6.31 -18.26
N GLY A 346 -48.47 6.84 -17.38
CA GLY A 346 -49.19 6.05 -16.36
C GLY A 346 -48.40 5.82 -15.06
N ALA A 347 -47.13 6.22 -15.00
CA ALA A 347 -46.31 6.16 -13.81
C ALA A 347 -46.20 7.54 -13.15
N LYS A 348 -46.27 7.58 -11.82
CA LYS A 348 -46.21 8.80 -11.03
C LYS A 348 -44.78 9.20 -10.73
N MET A 349 -44.34 10.36 -11.22
CA MET A 349 -43.06 10.98 -10.87
C MET A 349 -43.28 12.09 -9.86
N LYS A 350 -42.36 12.22 -8.88
CA LYS A 350 -42.45 13.24 -7.83
C LYS A 350 -41.11 13.96 -7.63
N ASP A 351 -41.19 15.27 -7.40
CA ASP A 351 -40.12 16.04 -6.85
C ASP A 351 -40.09 15.91 -5.32
N HIS A 352 -38.93 16.19 -4.69
CA HIS A 352 -38.79 15.99 -3.25
C HIS A 352 -39.67 16.93 -2.38
N ASN A 353 -40.11 18.07 -2.95
CA ASN A 353 -40.99 19.04 -2.28
C ASN A 353 -42.48 18.92 -2.71
N TRP A 354 -42.89 17.81 -3.30
CA TRP A 354 -44.25 17.58 -3.79
C TRP A 354 -45.33 17.81 -2.72
N ASN A 355 -45.01 17.60 -1.45
CA ASN A 355 -45.90 17.84 -0.33
C ASN A 355 -45.86 19.28 0.22
N LYS A 356 -45.04 20.14 -0.41
CA LYS A 356 -44.89 21.57 -0.05
C LYS A 356 -45.29 22.49 -1.19
N GLY A 357 -46.04 21.99 -2.20
CA GLY A 357 -46.57 22.76 -3.31
C GLY A 357 -45.73 22.77 -4.60
N GLY A 358 -44.64 22.01 -4.66
CA GLY A 358 -43.78 21.93 -5.87
C GLY A 358 -42.93 23.18 -6.09
N TYR A 359 -42.36 23.30 -7.28
CA TYR A 359 -41.50 24.41 -7.66
C TYR A 359 -42.09 25.33 -8.76
N GLY A 360 -43.18 24.92 -9.39
CA GLY A 360 -43.73 25.67 -10.54
C GLY A 360 -42.79 25.72 -11.74
N VAL A 361 -42.69 26.92 -12.35
CA VAL A 361 -41.82 27.16 -13.51
C VAL A 361 -40.41 27.46 -13.07
N MET A 362 -39.43 26.75 -13.66
CA MET A 362 -37.98 26.91 -13.37
C MET A 362 -37.15 26.86 -14.63
N ASP A 363 -36.03 27.61 -14.62
CA ASP A 363 -34.98 27.48 -15.63
C ASP A 363 -34.13 26.21 -15.44
N VAL A 364 -33.33 25.84 -16.41
CA VAL A 364 -32.49 24.63 -16.36
C VAL A 364 -31.45 24.65 -15.22
N PRO A 365 -30.74 25.75 -14.92
CA PRO A 365 -29.90 25.86 -13.74
C PRO A 365 -30.64 25.55 -12.45
N HIS A 366 -31.81 26.13 -12.24
CA HIS A 366 -32.62 25.94 -11.04
C HIS A 366 -33.11 24.49 -10.91
N ILE A 367 -33.55 23.86 -12.02
CA ILE A 367 -33.90 22.43 -12.06
C ILE A 367 -32.79 21.54 -11.51
N LEU A 368 -31.52 21.80 -11.88
CA LEU A 368 -30.39 21.05 -11.37
C LEU A 368 -30.03 21.42 -9.93
N MET A 369 -30.17 22.69 -9.54
CA MET A 369 -29.90 23.16 -8.16
C MET A 369 -30.81 22.50 -7.15
N VAL A 370 -32.13 22.47 -7.41
CA VAL A 370 -33.10 21.82 -6.54
C VAL A 370 -33.32 20.35 -6.91
N SER A 371 -32.55 19.84 -7.86
CA SER A 371 -32.60 18.42 -8.26
C SER A 371 -34.00 17.91 -8.67
N SER A 372 -34.80 18.74 -9.41
CA SER A 372 -36.13 18.35 -9.85
C SER A 372 -36.07 17.11 -10.76
N ASN A 373 -36.84 16.10 -10.44
CA ASN A 373 -37.04 14.90 -11.25
C ASN A 373 -37.90 15.27 -12.50
N ILE A 374 -38.99 15.97 -12.23
CA ILE A 374 -39.98 16.33 -13.26
C ILE A 374 -39.35 17.24 -14.32
N GLY A 375 -38.57 18.24 -13.87
CA GLY A 375 -37.94 19.19 -14.80
C GLY A 375 -36.98 18.50 -15.76
N VAL A 376 -36.06 17.63 -15.23
CA VAL A 376 -35.15 16.89 -16.09
C VAL A 376 -35.88 15.91 -16.99
N ALA A 377 -36.84 15.15 -16.45
CA ALA A 377 -37.56 14.14 -17.20
C ALA A 377 -38.36 14.77 -18.37
N LYS A 378 -39.07 15.88 -18.12
CA LYS A 378 -39.80 16.61 -19.19
C LYS A 378 -38.87 17.12 -20.28
N LEU A 379 -37.74 17.71 -19.92
CA LEU A 379 -36.75 18.20 -20.90
C LEU A 379 -36.20 17.08 -21.79
N ILE A 380 -35.80 15.98 -21.20
CA ILE A 380 -35.19 14.88 -21.95
C ILE A 380 -36.23 14.11 -22.73
N ASP A 381 -37.42 13.83 -22.16
CA ASP A 381 -38.49 13.12 -22.82
C ASP A 381 -39.00 13.88 -24.05
N LYS A 382 -39.19 15.19 -23.93
CA LYS A 382 -39.60 16.08 -25.03
C LYS A 382 -38.75 15.89 -26.31
N HIS A 383 -37.42 15.73 -26.13
CA HIS A 383 -36.51 15.72 -27.28
C HIS A 383 -36.08 14.30 -27.70
N TYR A 384 -36.08 13.33 -26.78
CA TYR A 384 -35.51 12.01 -27.04
C TYR A 384 -36.51 10.86 -27.02
N HIS A 385 -37.76 11.09 -26.64
CA HIS A 385 -38.78 10.03 -26.59
C HIS A 385 -38.91 9.26 -27.91
N LYS A 386 -38.93 9.97 -29.04
CA LYS A 386 -39.03 9.38 -30.38
C LYS A 386 -37.72 8.80 -30.91
N GLN A 387 -36.58 9.17 -30.31
CA GLN A 387 -35.24 8.79 -30.76
C GLN A 387 -34.36 8.41 -29.55
N PRO A 388 -34.73 7.37 -28.76
CA PRO A 388 -34.05 7.02 -27.53
C PRO A 388 -32.58 6.57 -27.75
N GLU A 389 -32.27 6.03 -28.94
CA GLU A 389 -30.92 5.64 -29.34
C GLU A 389 -29.98 6.83 -29.29
N LYS A 390 -30.43 8.01 -29.71
CA LYS A 390 -29.64 9.24 -29.72
C LYS A 390 -29.28 9.67 -28.27
N PHE A 391 -30.24 9.54 -27.34
CA PHE A 391 -29.98 9.84 -25.95
C PHE A 391 -28.91 8.92 -25.36
N VAL A 392 -29.05 7.59 -25.56
CA VAL A 392 -28.06 6.61 -25.04
C VAL A 392 -26.68 6.77 -25.69
N GLN A 393 -26.65 7.09 -27.01
CA GLN A 393 -25.38 7.43 -27.68
C GLN A 393 -24.79 8.72 -27.12
N GLY A 394 -25.61 9.72 -26.80
CA GLY A 394 -25.22 10.94 -26.12
C GLY A 394 -24.59 10.67 -24.76
N LEU A 395 -25.19 9.80 -23.93
CA LEU A 395 -24.64 9.39 -22.63
C LEU A 395 -23.25 8.73 -22.77
N ARG A 396 -23.07 7.89 -23.78
CA ARG A 396 -21.75 7.31 -24.09
C ARG A 396 -20.76 8.37 -24.58
N ARG A 397 -21.20 9.33 -25.39
CA ARG A 397 -20.39 10.45 -25.89
C ARG A 397 -19.87 11.30 -24.75
N VAL A 398 -20.72 11.69 -23.80
CA VAL A 398 -20.30 12.48 -22.63
C VAL A 398 -19.51 11.66 -21.58
N GLY A 399 -19.36 10.36 -21.77
CA GLY A 399 -18.44 9.52 -21.02
C GLY A 399 -19.04 8.72 -19.86
N ILE A 400 -20.27 9.02 -19.40
CA ILE A 400 -20.86 8.34 -18.22
C ILE A 400 -21.07 6.83 -18.43
N GLY A 401 -21.33 6.40 -19.67
CA GLY A 401 -21.53 5.00 -20.04
C GLY A 401 -20.31 4.36 -20.71
N THR A 402 -19.12 4.95 -20.60
CA THR A 402 -17.89 4.44 -21.21
C THR A 402 -17.20 3.42 -20.29
N PRO A 403 -16.90 2.20 -20.77
CA PRO A 403 -16.08 1.25 -20.03
C PRO A 403 -14.68 1.81 -19.73
N LEU A 404 -14.20 1.61 -18.53
CA LEU A 404 -12.89 2.13 -18.10
C LEU A 404 -11.75 1.10 -18.26
N HIS A 405 -12.07 -0.18 -18.46
CA HIS A 405 -11.09 -1.28 -18.64
C HIS A 405 -9.97 -1.26 -17.61
N LEU A 406 -10.34 -1.19 -16.34
CA LEU A 406 -9.37 -1.21 -15.24
C LEU A 406 -8.76 -2.61 -15.08
N PRO A 407 -7.48 -2.73 -14.70
CA PRO A 407 -6.75 -4.01 -14.69
C PRO A 407 -7.10 -4.92 -13.49
N PHE A 408 -8.18 -4.64 -12.77
CA PHE A 408 -8.56 -5.39 -11.57
C PHE A 408 -9.68 -6.38 -11.82
N VAL A 409 -9.49 -7.60 -11.33
CA VAL A 409 -10.53 -8.65 -11.40
C VAL A 409 -11.75 -8.24 -10.57
N GLY A 410 -12.93 -8.37 -11.17
CA GLY A 410 -14.20 -8.04 -10.53
C GLY A 410 -14.60 -6.56 -10.67
N THR A 411 -13.92 -5.78 -11.50
CA THR A 411 -14.37 -4.43 -11.88
C THR A 411 -15.62 -4.52 -12.75
N ALA A 412 -16.62 -3.68 -12.46
CA ALA A 412 -17.84 -3.60 -13.24
C ALA A 412 -17.79 -2.45 -14.24
N ASP A 413 -18.31 -2.68 -15.44
CA ASP A 413 -18.53 -1.65 -16.44
C ASP A 413 -19.95 -1.07 -16.34
N PRO A 414 -20.15 0.21 -16.72
CA PRO A 414 -21.47 0.83 -16.76
C PRO A 414 -22.46 0.05 -17.62
N GLN A 415 -23.66 -0.20 -17.08
CA GLN A 415 -24.75 -0.84 -17.78
C GLN A 415 -25.87 0.17 -18.04
N ILE A 416 -25.96 0.63 -19.28
CA ILE A 416 -27.02 1.51 -19.75
C ILE A 416 -27.82 0.75 -20.81
N ARG A 417 -29.11 0.59 -20.55
CA ARG A 417 -30.04 -0.09 -21.49
C ARG A 417 -29.97 0.59 -22.85
N TYR A 418 -29.91 -0.21 -23.92
CA TYR A 418 -29.98 0.26 -25.30
C TYR A 418 -31.25 -0.28 -25.95
N PRO A 419 -32.04 0.53 -26.66
CA PRO A 419 -33.27 0.07 -27.28
C PRO A 419 -32.99 -0.93 -28.41
N LYS A 420 -33.76 -2.03 -28.46
CA LYS A 420 -33.76 -2.96 -29.57
C LYS A 420 -34.49 -2.35 -30.78
N LYS A 421 -34.23 -2.86 -31.99
CA LYS A 421 -34.87 -2.37 -33.21
C LYS A 421 -36.40 -2.41 -33.13
N ASP A 422 -36.98 -3.46 -32.55
CA ASP A 422 -38.40 -3.65 -32.32
C ASP A 422 -38.94 -2.94 -31.09
N ARG A 423 -38.06 -2.27 -30.33
CA ARG A 423 -38.36 -1.61 -29.03
C ARG A 423 -39.04 -2.49 -27.99
N SER A 424 -38.98 -3.80 -28.12
CA SER A 424 -39.61 -4.76 -27.19
C SER A 424 -39.10 -4.62 -25.76
N ASN A 425 -37.87 -4.11 -25.58
CA ASN A 425 -37.21 -3.88 -24.26
C ASN A 425 -37.29 -2.42 -23.82
N TRP A 426 -38.10 -1.56 -24.44
CA TRP A 426 -38.11 -0.10 -24.23
C TRP A 426 -39.49 0.45 -23.92
N PRO A 427 -39.99 0.31 -22.68
CA PRO A 427 -41.22 0.98 -22.22
C PRO A 427 -41.12 2.50 -22.39
N ASN A 428 -42.28 3.16 -22.59
CA ASN A 428 -42.35 4.62 -22.70
C ASN A 428 -41.82 5.35 -21.47
N THR A 429 -41.83 4.70 -20.28
CA THR A 429 -41.29 5.22 -19.04
C THR A 429 -39.78 5.23 -19.02
N THR A 430 -39.08 4.47 -19.86
CA THR A 430 -37.60 4.30 -19.77
C THR A 430 -36.85 5.62 -19.93
N ILE A 431 -37.18 6.47 -20.90
CA ILE A 431 -36.51 7.78 -21.08
C ILE A 431 -36.66 8.68 -19.84
N PRO A 432 -37.88 8.95 -19.33
CA PRO A 432 -38.06 9.76 -18.14
C PRO A 432 -37.27 9.24 -16.93
N TRP A 433 -37.35 7.93 -16.65
CA TRP A 433 -36.66 7.34 -15.49
C TRP A 433 -35.13 7.25 -15.67
N MET A 434 -34.65 6.90 -16.86
CA MET A 434 -33.24 6.90 -17.19
C MET A 434 -32.64 8.31 -17.06
N SER A 435 -33.35 9.34 -17.47
CA SER A 435 -32.87 10.73 -17.40
C SER A 435 -32.55 11.20 -15.98
N ILE A 436 -33.15 10.58 -14.98
CA ILE A 436 -32.94 10.90 -13.56
C ILE A 436 -32.08 9.84 -12.82
N GLY A 437 -31.50 8.89 -13.57
CA GLY A 437 -30.53 7.90 -13.09
C GLY A 437 -31.12 6.61 -12.54
N TYR A 438 -32.37 6.26 -12.92
CA TYR A 438 -32.94 4.93 -12.73
C TYR A 438 -32.78 4.11 -14.02
N GLU A 439 -33.03 2.82 -13.95
CA GLU A 439 -32.87 1.88 -15.09
C GLU A 439 -31.44 1.89 -15.71
N THR A 440 -30.46 2.43 -14.98
CA THR A 440 -29.03 2.41 -15.32
C THR A 440 -28.25 1.87 -14.12
N GLN A 441 -27.18 1.15 -14.38
CA GLN A 441 -26.32 0.62 -13.33
C GLN A 441 -24.87 1.04 -13.60
N ILE A 442 -24.32 1.87 -12.72
CA ILE A 442 -23.02 2.52 -12.92
C ILE A 442 -22.18 2.38 -11.65
N PRO A 443 -20.93 1.88 -11.74
CA PRO A 443 -20.06 1.80 -10.59
C PRO A 443 -19.58 3.21 -10.17
N PRO A 444 -19.34 3.44 -8.88
CA PRO A 444 -18.89 4.74 -8.35
C PRO A 444 -17.66 5.31 -9.06
N ILE A 445 -16.72 4.46 -9.46
CA ILE A 445 -15.51 4.89 -10.19
C ILE A 445 -15.83 5.54 -11.54
N SER A 446 -16.88 5.07 -12.24
CA SER A 446 -17.28 5.67 -13.51
C SER A 446 -17.98 7.01 -13.32
N ILE A 447 -18.72 7.19 -12.22
CA ILE A 447 -19.33 8.47 -11.86
C ILE A 447 -18.23 9.49 -11.56
N VAL A 448 -17.24 9.16 -10.72
CA VAL A 448 -16.16 10.10 -10.41
C VAL A 448 -15.31 10.41 -11.64
N ALA A 449 -15.04 9.44 -12.52
CA ALA A 449 -14.31 9.67 -13.76
C ALA A 449 -15.05 10.64 -14.71
N PHE A 450 -16.39 10.56 -14.79
CA PHE A 450 -17.20 11.51 -15.54
C PHE A 450 -17.13 12.93 -14.95
N TYR A 451 -17.28 13.08 -13.62
CA TYR A 451 -17.14 14.39 -12.97
C TYR A 451 -15.72 14.92 -13.04
N ASN A 452 -14.71 14.03 -13.01
CA ASN A 452 -13.33 14.40 -13.23
C ASN A 452 -13.10 14.98 -14.64
N ALA A 453 -13.75 14.41 -15.66
CA ALA A 453 -13.66 14.95 -17.01
C ALA A 453 -14.30 16.34 -17.11
N ILE A 454 -15.41 16.62 -16.40
CA ILE A 454 -15.97 17.96 -16.30
C ILE A 454 -14.98 18.93 -15.64
N ALA A 455 -14.32 18.50 -14.55
CA ALA A 455 -13.32 19.27 -13.84
C ALA A 455 -12.04 19.49 -14.68
N ASN A 456 -11.68 18.55 -15.53
CA ASN A 456 -10.47 18.53 -16.37
C ASN A 456 -10.72 19.03 -17.80
N ASP A 457 -11.45 20.12 -17.92
CA ASP A 457 -11.68 20.84 -19.19
C ASP A 457 -12.25 19.95 -20.32
N GLY A 458 -13.04 18.94 -19.93
CA GLY A 458 -13.68 18.00 -20.84
C GLY A 458 -12.82 16.79 -21.22
N LYS A 459 -11.60 16.68 -20.73
CA LYS A 459 -10.69 15.56 -20.97
C LYS A 459 -10.94 14.43 -19.98
N MET A 460 -11.42 13.29 -20.45
CA MET A 460 -11.68 12.10 -19.63
C MET A 460 -10.43 11.23 -19.54
N LEU A 461 -9.93 11.04 -18.33
CA LEU A 461 -8.79 10.21 -18.04
C LEU A 461 -9.22 8.84 -17.48
N ARG A 462 -8.42 7.81 -17.76
CA ARG A 462 -8.57 6.52 -17.08
C ARG A 462 -8.10 6.65 -15.64
N PRO A 463 -8.90 6.24 -14.64
CA PRO A 463 -8.44 6.22 -13.26
C PRO A 463 -7.18 5.37 -13.11
N ARG A 464 -6.11 5.98 -12.61
CA ARG A 464 -4.80 5.35 -12.45
C ARG A 464 -4.56 4.99 -10.98
N PHE A 465 -4.15 3.76 -10.71
CA PHE A 465 -3.89 3.25 -9.36
C PHE A 465 -2.42 2.91 -9.13
N VAL A 466 -1.69 2.69 -10.21
CA VAL A 466 -0.26 2.40 -10.17
C VAL A 466 0.46 3.41 -11.04
N LYS A 467 1.49 4.03 -10.48
CA LYS A 467 2.29 5.07 -11.14
C LYS A 467 3.51 4.49 -11.84
N ALA A 468 4.21 3.58 -11.15
CA ALA A 468 5.47 3.06 -11.64
C ALA A 468 5.82 1.69 -11.03
N LEU A 469 6.77 1.01 -11.66
CA LEU A 469 7.50 -0.11 -11.09
C LEU A 469 8.88 0.36 -10.68
N SER A 470 9.35 -0.09 -9.51
CA SER A 470 10.69 0.27 -9.03
C SER A 470 11.47 -0.94 -8.55
N LYS A 471 12.80 -0.80 -8.53
CA LYS A 471 13.72 -1.80 -7.98
C LYS A 471 14.76 -1.08 -7.13
N ASN A 472 14.83 -1.45 -5.86
CA ASN A 472 15.75 -0.83 -4.90
C ASN A 472 15.63 0.72 -4.82
N GLY A 473 14.43 1.26 -5.04
CA GLY A 473 14.16 2.70 -5.03
C GLY A 473 14.38 3.42 -6.37
N GLU A 474 14.88 2.75 -7.40
CA GLU A 474 15.00 3.29 -8.76
C GLU A 474 13.78 2.91 -9.60
N ILE A 475 13.22 3.85 -10.35
CA ILE A 475 12.09 3.61 -11.25
C ILE A 475 12.61 2.84 -12.47
N VAL A 476 12.01 1.66 -12.72
CA VAL A 476 12.31 0.80 -13.87
C VAL A 476 11.32 1.05 -15.01
N GLU A 477 10.06 1.30 -14.68
CA GLU A 477 9.00 1.53 -15.65
C GLU A 477 8.01 2.53 -15.05
N GLU A 478 7.57 3.51 -15.84
CA GLU A 478 6.54 4.48 -15.45
C GLU A 478 5.31 4.32 -16.35
N PHE A 479 4.12 4.28 -15.75
CA PHE A 479 2.87 4.19 -16.48
C PHE A 479 2.36 5.60 -16.80
N PRO A 480 2.11 5.92 -18.07
CA PRO A 480 1.64 7.23 -18.47
C PRO A 480 0.18 7.49 -18.06
N VAL A 481 -0.22 8.74 -18.08
CA VAL A 481 -1.63 9.14 -17.95
C VAL A 481 -2.37 8.76 -19.24
N GLU A 482 -3.42 7.95 -19.11
CA GLU A 482 -4.18 7.48 -20.27
C GLU A 482 -5.43 8.33 -20.47
N VAL A 483 -5.57 8.87 -21.69
CA VAL A 483 -6.76 9.65 -22.09
C VAL A 483 -7.78 8.71 -22.72
N VAL A 484 -8.97 8.62 -22.11
CA VAL A 484 -10.10 7.84 -22.65
C VAL A 484 -10.85 8.63 -23.71
N LYS A 485 -11.05 9.93 -23.48
CA LYS A 485 -11.66 10.88 -24.44
C LYS A 485 -11.01 12.24 -24.31
N GLU A 486 -10.64 12.83 -25.43
CA GLU A 486 -10.08 14.19 -25.46
C GLU A 486 -11.15 15.24 -25.11
N HIS A 487 -12.38 15.06 -25.60
CA HIS A 487 -13.50 15.95 -25.34
C HIS A 487 -14.77 15.15 -25.10
N ILE A 488 -15.41 15.38 -23.94
CA ILE A 488 -16.70 14.76 -23.61
C ILE A 488 -17.90 15.59 -24.12
N CYS A 489 -17.71 16.86 -24.44
CA CYS A 489 -18.73 17.76 -24.99
C CYS A 489 -18.06 19.01 -25.59
N LYS A 490 -18.90 19.89 -26.15
CA LYS A 490 -18.49 21.23 -26.63
C LYS A 490 -18.11 22.13 -25.46
N GLU A 491 -17.17 23.04 -25.68
CA GLU A 491 -16.66 23.98 -24.65
C GLU A 491 -17.81 24.82 -24.03
N ARG A 492 -18.74 25.32 -24.86
CA ARG A 492 -19.92 26.04 -24.37
C ARG A 492 -20.77 25.22 -23.42
N THR A 493 -21.00 23.93 -23.74
CA THR A 493 -21.72 22.99 -22.87
C THR A 493 -21.01 22.81 -21.55
N LEU A 494 -19.69 22.57 -21.61
CA LEU A 494 -18.85 22.39 -20.43
C LEU A 494 -18.90 23.59 -19.50
N LYS A 495 -18.74 24.82 -20.04
CA LYS A 495 -18.81 26.07 -19.25
C LYS A 495 -20.15 26.22 -18.55
N ASN A 496 -21.27 25.97 -19.25
CA ASN A 496 -22.60 26.04 -18.66
C ASN A 496 -22.77 25.02 -17.52
N ILE A 497 -22.36 23.77 -17.73
CA ILE A 497 -22.47 22.71 -16.73
C ILE A 497 -21.60 23.03 -15.49
N ARG A 498 -20.38 23.52 -15.67
CA ARG A 498 -19.50 23.91 -14.54
C ARG A 498 -20.15 25.03 -13.70
N THR A 499 -20.71 26.05 -14.36
CA THR A 499 -21.44 27.12 -13.68
C THR A 499 -22.64 26.58 -12.90
N ILE A 500 -23.43 25.68 -13.49
CA ILE A 500 -24.58 25.09 -12.82
C ILE A 500 -24.17 24.25 -11.62
N LEU A 501 -23.12 23.42 -11.75
CA LEU A 501 -22.62 22.58 -10.65
C LEU A 501 -22.08 23.41 -9.48
N GLN A 502 -21.50 24.58 -9.75
CA GLN A 502 -21.10 25.54 -8.70
C GLN A 502 -22.34 26.10 -7.98
N ARG A 503 -23.36 26.51 -8.73
CA ARG A 503 -24.63 27.02 -8.17
C ARG A 503 -25.35 25.98 -7.31
N VAL A 504 -25.30 24.68 -7.65
CA VAL A 504 -25.87 23.59 -6.83
C VAL A 504 -25.34 23.62 -5.39
N VAL A 505 -24.10 24.07 -5.18
CA VAL A 505 -23.44 24.09 -3.87
C VAL A 505 -23.43 25.48 -3.25
N CYS A 506 -23.22 26.53 -4.04
CA CYS A 506 -22.99 27.89 -3.53
C CYS A 506 -24.28 28.70 -3.37
N ASP A 507 -25.30 28.45 -4.18
CA ASP A 507 -26.55 29.23 -4.13
C ASP A 507 -27.40 28.85 -2.89
N ARG A 508 -28.22 29.78 -2.44
CA ARG A 508 -29.03 29.63 -1.23
C ARG A 508 -30.00 28.44 -1.28
N GLU A 509 -30.56 28.17 -2.44
CA GLU A 509 -31.55 27.11 -2.67
C GLU A 509 -30.92 25.78 -3.11
N GLY A 510 -29.61 25.77 -3.32
CA GLY A 510 -28.87 24.59 -3.77
C GLY A 510 -28.88 23.47 -2.75
N LEU A 511 -29.31 22.27 -3.16
CA LEU A 511 -29.34 21.08 -2.31
C LEU A 511 -27.95 20.54 -1.97
N GLY A 512 -26.90 20.99 -2.67
CA GLY A 512 -25.50 20.66 -2.41
C GLY A 512 -24.84 21.51 -1.35
N LYS A 513 -25.49 22.53 -0.80
CA LYS A 513 -24.94 23.46 0.19
C LYS A 513 -24.17 22.81 1.35
N PRO A 514 -24.60 21.67 1.94
CA PRO A 514 -23.84 21.00 2.98
C PRO A 514 -22.45 20.48 2.54
N ALA A 515 -22.21 20.36 1.22
CA ALA A 515 -20.87 20.00 0.70
C ALA A 515 -19.98 21.23 0.49
N GLY A 516 -20.49 22.44 0.66
CA GLY A 516 -19.75 23.69 0.51
C GLY A 516 -18.66 23.86 1.56
N ASN A 517 -17.73 24.78 1.27
CA ASN A 517 -16.63 25.14 2.15
C ASN A 517 -16.53 26.66 2.25
N PRO A 518 -16.20 27.25 3.43
CA PRO A 518 -16.08 28.69 3.58
C PRO A 518 -14.80 29.28 2.96
N ILE A 519 -13.79 28.45 2.65
CA ILE A 519 -12.46 28.89 2.19
C ILE A 519 -12.38 28.89 0.65
N PHE A 520 -13.05 27.93 -0.01
CA PHE A 520 -13.04 27.76 -1.46
C PHE A 520 -14.40 27.27 -1.96
N HIS A 521 -14.71 27.55 -3.23
CA HIS A 521 -15.94 27.05 -3.80
C HIS A 521 -15.82 25.58 -4.19
N VAL A 522 -16.94 24.89 -4.08
CA VAL A 522 -17.12 23.49 -4.48
C VAL A 522 -18.14 23.42 -5.58
N SER A 523 -17.90 22.60 -6.58
CA SER A 523 -18.87 22.25 -7.63
C SER A 523 -19.26 20.78 -7.53
N GLY A 524 -20.55 20.47 -7.61
CA GLY A 524 -20.96 19.08 -7.55
C GLY A 524 -22.45 18.88 -7.57
N LYS A 525 -22.88 17.63 -7.42
CA LYS A 525 -24.28 17.21 -7.47
C LYS A 525 -24.59 16.20 -6.38
N THR A 526 -25.71 16.39 -5.71
CA THR A 526 -26.30 15.43 -4.78
C THR A 526 -26.98 14.29 -5.52
N GLY A 527 -26.90 13.09 -4.99
CA GLY A 527 -27.64 11.92 -5.43
C GLY A 527 -28.48 11.34 -4.31
N THR A 528 -29.67 10.88 -4.64
CA THR A 528 -30.53 10.09 -3.76
C THR A 528 -31.27 9.11 -4.65
N ALA A 529 -31.05 7.82 -4.49
CA ALA A 529 -31.73 6.76 -5.21
C ALA A 529 -32.31 5.76 -4.23
N GLN A 530 -33.53 5.28 -4.50
CA GLN A 530 -34.08 4.13 -3.81
C GLN A 530 -33.45 2.85 -4.36
N ILE A 531 -33.14 1.91 -3.49
CA ILE A 531 -32.55 0.63 -3.92
C ILE A 531 -33.66 -0.34 -4.26
N SER A 532 -33.62 -0.90 -5.46
CA SER A 532 -34.53 -1.94 -5.89
C SER A 532 -34.08 -3.31 -5.39
N ALA A 533 -34.92 -4.00 -4.63
CA ALA A 533 -34.76 -5.40 -4.26
C ALA A 533 -35.85 -6.23 -4.93
N GLN A 534 -35.45 -7.25 -5.70
CA GLN A 534 -36.38 -8.14 -6.43
C GLN A 534 -37.41 -7.40 -7.33
N GLY A 535 -37.00 -6.29 -7.97
CA GLY A 535 -37.85 -5.51 -8.84
C GLY A 535 -38.84 -4.57 -8.14
N ARG A 536 -38.75 -4.41 -6.83
CA ARG A 536 -39.52 -3.44 -6.04
C ARG A 536 -38.59 -2.48 -5.31
N TYR A 537 -38.90 -1.20 -5.32
CA TYR A 537 -38.18 -0.20 -4.54
C TYR A 537 -38.56 -0.32 -3.06
N GLY A 538 -37.55 -0.54 -2.22
CA GLY A 538 -37.69 -0.68 -0.77
C GLY A 538 -37.52 0.64 -0.02
N THR A 539 -37.32 0.53 1.29
CA THR A 539 -37.01 1.65 2.18
C THR A 539 -35.52 2.02 2.18
N GLU A 540 -34.68 1.17 1.61
CA GLU A 540 -33.25 1.43 1.49
C GLU A 540 -32.95 2.50 0.44
N HIS A 541 -32.04 3.40 0.78
CA HIS A 541 -31.58 4.46 -0.09
C HIS A 541 -30.07 4.44 -0.23
N LEU A 542 -29.62 4.82 -1.42
CA LEU A 542 -28.24 5.21 -1.70
C LEU A 542 -28.21 6.74 -1.76
N VAL A 543 -27.56 7.37 -0.79
CA VAL A 543 -27.31 8.80 -0.80
C VAL A 543 -25.88 9.04 -1.28
N SER A 544 -25.68 10.01 -2.15
CA SER A 544 -24.36 10.32 -2.68
C SER A 544 -24.15 11.81 -2.92
N PHE A 545 -22.88 12.20 -2.95
CA PHE A 545 -22.44 13.48 -3.48
C PHE A 545 -21.21 13.25 -4.34
N CYS A 546 -21.23 13.77 -5.57
CA CYS A 546 -20.06 13.75 -6.44
C CYS A 546 -19.75 15.18 -6.90
N GLY A 547 -18.50 15.57 -6.78
CA GLY A 547 -18.08 16.93 -7.12
C GLY A 547 -16.57 17.09 -7.13
N TYR A 548 -16.12 18.31 -7.36
CA TYR A 548 -14.70 18.68 -7.42
C TYR A 548 -14.43 19.99 -6.69
N PHE A 549 -13.18 20.13 -6.28
CA PHE A 549 -12.70 21.32 -5.53
C PHE A 549 -11.22 21.60 -5.80
N PRO A 550 -10.78 22.90 -5.70
CA PRO A 550 -11.62 24.09 -5.76
C PRO A 550 -12.43 24.15 -7.07
N SER A 551 -13.49 24.97 -7.11
CA SER A 551 -14.36 25.07 -8.29
C SER A 551 -13.68 25.78 -9.47
N GLU A 552 -12.91 26.82 -9.17
CA GLU A 552 -12.25 27.69 -10.15
C GLU A 552 -11.06 27.00 -10.81
N GLU A 553 -10.21 26.36 -10.00
CA GLU A 553 -9.05 25.58 -10.43
C GLU A 553 -9.10 24.18 -9.84
N PRO A 554 -9.83 23.26 -10.47
CA PRO A 554 -10.07 21.94 -9.90
C PRO A 554 -8.78 21.13 -9.71
N LYS A 555 -8.50 20.74 -8.46
CA LYS A 555 -7.36 19.87 -8.11
C LYS A 555 -7.81 18.43 -7.87
N TYR A 556 -8.95 18.25 -7.21
CA TYR A 556 -9.48 16.93 -6.85
C TYR A 556 -10.96 16.78 -7.18
N THR A 557 -11.32 15.60 -7.65
CA THR A 557 -12.71 15.13 -7.78
C THR A 557 -12.96 14.05 -6.73
N CYS A 558 -14.09 14.12 -6.05
CA CYS A 558 -14.45 13.16 -5.01
C CYS A 558 -15.89 12.71 -5.15
N ILE A 559 -16.14 11.42 -4.92
CA ILE A 559 -17.48 10.86 -4.70
C ILE A 559 -17.56 10.28 -3.30
N VAL A 560 -18.66 10.56 -2.62
CA VAL A 560 -19.07 9.92 -1.38
C VAL A 560 -20.42 9.26 -1.63
N ALA A 561 -20.57 7.97 -1.32
CA ALA A 561 -21.82 7.25 -1.45
C ALA A 561 -22.05 6.40 -0.18
N ILE A 562 -23.25 6.50 0.39
CA ILE A 562 -23.64 5.82 1.64
C ILE A 562 -24.98 5.12 1.42
N ARG A 563 -25.03 3.84 1.71
CA ARG A 563 -26.22 3.01 1.65
C ARG A 563 -26.75 2.71 3.06
N HIS A 564 -28.04 2.99 3.27
CA HIS A 564 -28.71 2.68 4.51
C HIS A 564 -30.24 2.81 4.36
N ASN A 565 -30.97 2.29 5.33
CA ASN A 565 -32.40 2.50 5.46
C ASN A 565 -32.67 3.86 6.16
N PHE A 566 -32.66 4.93 5.40
CA PHE A 566 -32.84 6.27 5.93
C PHE A 566 -34.32 6.62 6.12
N TRP A 567 -34.68 7.14 7.30
CA TRP A 567 -35.98 7.78 7.50
C TRP A 567 -36.14 9.03 6.60
N ILE A 568 -35.09 9.84 6.51
CA ILE A 568 -35.01 10.99 5.59
C ILE A 568 -33.70 10.87 4.83
N ALA A 569 -33.76 10.50 3.55
CA ALA A 569 -32.60 10.40 2.68
C ALA A 569 -32.22 11.76 2.07
N SER A 570 -31.00 12.22 2.28
CA SER A 570 -30.51 13.48 1.73
C SER A 570 -29.06 13.35 1.29
N GLY A 571 -28.79 13.39 -0.02
CA GLY A 571 -27.43 13.34 -0.54
C GLY A 571 -26.55 14.48 -0.01
N GLY A 572 -27.08 15.68 0.17
CA GLY A 572 -26.34 16.81 0.77
C GLY A 572 -26.10 16.62 2.26
N GLY A 573 -27.14 16.23 3.03
CA GLY A 573 -27.07 16.13 4.50
C GLY A 573 -26.23 14.98 5.03
N GLN A 574 -26.14 13.85 4.29
CA GLN A 574 -25.32 12.72 4.68
C GLN A 574 -23.99 12.68 3.91
N ALA A 575 -24.02 12.52 2.60
CA ALA A 575 -22.80 12.39 1.79
C ALA A 575 -22.05 13.72 1.56
N GLY A 576 -22.80 14.83 1.38
CA GLY A 576 -22.20 16.16 1.18
C GLY A 576 -21.39 16.63 2.38
N VAL A 577 -21.83 16.37 3.60
CA VAL A 577 -21.09 16.72 4.83
C VAL A 577 -19.75 15.96 4.90
N VAL A 578 -19.71 14.68 4.53
CA VAL A 578 -18.47 13.89 4.45
C VAL A 578 -17.54 14.47 3.40
N PHE A 579 -18.09 14.80 2.21
CA PHE A 579 -17.32 15.46 1.15
C PHE A 579 -16.69 16.77 1.63
N SER A 580 -17.46 17.63 2.30
CA SER A 580 -16.95 18.92 2.84
C SER A 580 -15.79 18.70 3.81
N LYS A 581 -15.89 17.73 4.74
CA LYS A 581 -14.81 17.37 5.66
C LYS A 581 -13.55 16.90 4.93
N ILE A 582 -13.71 16.05 3.92
CA ILE A 582 -12.61 15.55 3.09
C ILE A 582 -11.96 16.73 2.35
N ALA A 583 -12.76 17.53 1.64
CA ALA A 583 -12.29 18.66 0.86
C ALA A 583 -11.51 19.66 1.71
N GLN A 584 -12.04 20.00 2.89
CA GLN A 584 -11.38 20.92 3.82
C GLN A 584 -10.02 20.39 4.29
N ARG A 585 -9.95 19.13 4.73
CA ARG A 585 -8.71 18.54 5.26
C ARG A 585 -7.66 18.33 4.18
N VAL A 586 -8.08 17.88 2.99
CA VAL A 586 -7.17 17.69 1.84
C VAL A 586 -6.63 19.03 1.35
N PHE A 587 -7.48 20.05 1.23
CA PHE A 587 -7.09 21.37 0.77
C PHE A 587 -6.14 22.06 1.76
N SER A 588 -6.45 22.06 3.05
CA SER A 588 -5.61 22.67 4.09
C SER A 588 -4.20 22.09 4.13
N LYS A 589 -4.06 20.80 3.81
CA LYS A 589 -2.77 20.12 3.78
C LYS A 589 -1.94 20.51 2.54
N HIS A 590 -2.58 20.76 1.41
CA HIS A 590 -1.92 21.20 0.18
C HIS A 590 -1.43 22.64 0.29
N GLU A 591 -2.25 23.54 0.78
CA GLU A 591 -1.87 24.94 0.98
C GLU A 591 -0.72 25.09 1.98
N THR A 592 -0.69 24.28 3.04
CA THR A 592 0.45 24.30 3.97
C THR A 592 1.74 23.79 3.31
N ARG A 593 1.65 22.87 2.36
CA ARG A 593 2.80 22.38 1.58
C ARG A 593 3.28 23.42 0.56
N ASP A 594 2.35 24.06 -0.13
CA ASP A 594 2.64 25.10 -1.13
C ASP A 594 3.10 26.41 -0.47
N LEU A 595 2.57 26.75 0.71
CA LEU A 595 3.05 27.87 1.51
C LEU A 595 4.47 27.65 2.04
N VAL A 596 4.86 26.42 2.33
CA VAL A 596 6.25 26.08 2.66
C VAL A 596 7.18 26.17 1.43
N CYS A 597 6.63 25.99 0.21
CA CYS A 597 7.38 26.17 -1.03
C CYS A 597 7.30 27.57 -1.64
N ALA A 598 6.28 28.37 -1.30
CA ALA A 598 6.00 29.69 -1.91
C ALA A 598 6.43 30.90 -1.08
N THR A 599 7.07 30.73 0.06
CA THR A 599 7.68 31.86 0.79
C THR A 599 9.07 32.19 0.25
N ASP A 600 9.10 32.66 -0.99
CA ASP A 600 10.15 33.56 -1.42
C ASP A 600 9.79 34.96 -0.86
N SER A 601 10.62 35.47 0.05
CA SER A 601 10.61 36.79 0.70
C SER A 601 9.99 36.87 2.09
N GLY A 602 10.62 36.25 3.04
CA GLY A 602 10.38 36.56 4.46
C GLY A 602 11.29 35.66 5.28
N THR A 603 12.11 36.21 6.13
CA THR A 603 13.04 35.54 7.04
C THR A 603 12.86 34.03 7.15
N LEU A 604 13.66 33.29 6.40
CA LEU A 604 13.70 31.84 6.48
C LEU A 604 13.86 31.46 7.96
N PHE A 605 12.82 30.87 8.54
CA PHE A 605 12.94 30.27 9.87
C PHE A 605 13.79 29.03 9.75
N VAL A 606 15.09 29.19 9.97
CA VAL A 606 16.02 28.05 9.93
C VAL A 606 15.83 27.27 11.23
N PRO A 607 15.37 26.01 11.17
CA PRO A 607 15.22 25.19 12.36
C PRO A 607 16.58 24.93 13.00
N GLU A 608 16.57 24.50 14.26
CA GLU A 608 17.78 24.15 14.95
C GLU A 608 18.55 23.02 14.23
N VAL A 609 19.80 23.31 13.86
CA VAL A 609 20.65 22.38 13.10
C VAL A 609 21.51 21.57 14.08
N LYS A 610 21.55 20.24 13.89
CA LYS A 610 22.43 19.37 14.69
C LYS A 610 23.87 19.55 14.28
N SER A 611 24.76 19.60 15.27
CA SER A 611 26.20 19.50 15.07
C SER A 611 26.57 18.08 14.62
N GLY A 612 27.61 17.90 13.80
CA GLY A 612 27.99 16.60 13.30
C GLY A 612 29.15 16.63 12.31
N ASN A 613 29.19 15.62 11.41
CA ASN A 613 30.15 15.59 10.32
C ASN A 613 29.91 16.76 9.34
N SER A 614 30.94 17.53 9.07
CA SER A 614 30.84 18.78 8.30
C SER A 614 30.31 18.57 6.87
N ASN A 615 30.74 17.51 6.20
CA ASN A 615 30.29 17.19 4.84
C ASN A 615 28.80 16.80 4.81
N ALA A 616 28.37 16.01 5.79
CA ALA A 616 26.96 15.62 5.91
C ALA A 616 26.06 16.83 6.19
N VAL A 617 26.47 17.73 7.14
CA VAL A 617 25.74 18.96 7.45
C VAL A 617 25.66 19.88 6.23
N ARG A 618 26.76 20.07 5.49
CA ARG A 618 26.75 20.86 4.24
C ARG A 618 25.81 20.30 3.18
N THR A 619 25.84 18.98 3.00
CA THR A 619 24.99 18.33 2.00
C THR A 619 23.50 18.54 2.33
N VAL A 620 23.11 18.36 3.58
CA VAL A 620 21.73 18.57 4.02
C VAL A 620 21.32 20.05 3.87
N LEU A 621 22.14 20.99 4.35
CA LEU A 621 21.82 22.40 4.26
C LEU A 621 21.71 22.89 2.82
N ARG A 622 22.60 22.40 1.93
CA ARG A 622 22.55 22.70 0.49
C ARG A 622 21.28 22.13 -0.17
N SER A 623 20.92 20.91 0.14
CA SER A 623 19.69 20.29 -0.40
C SER A 623 18.42 20.99 0.08
N LEU A 624 18.46 21.63 1.24
CA LEU A 624 17.34 22.43 1.79
C LEU A 624 17.39 23.91 1.38
N GLY A 625 18.36 24.32 0.54
CA GLY A 625 18.52 25.72 0.13
C GLY A 625 18.95 26.68 1.25
N VAL A 626 19.40 26.16 2.39
CA VAL A 626 19.82 26.97 3.56
C VAL A 626 21.27 27.40 3.42
N LYS A 627 21.51 28.72 3.47
CA LYS A 627 22.87 29.28 3.45
C LYS A 627 23.58 29.02 4.77
N ALA A 628 24.75 28.41 4.70
CA ALA A 628 25.64 28.24 5.85
C ALA A 628 26.90 29.08 5.68
N TYR A 629 27.30 29.77 6.76
CA TYR A 629 28.56 30.48 6.88
C TYR A 629 29.55 29.57 7.62
N GLU A 630 30.78 29.49 7.12
CA GLU A 630 31.80 28.60 7.66
C GLU A 630 32.96 29.41 8.28
N ASP A 631 33.35 29.02 9.49
CA ASP A 631 34.50 29.56 10.17
C ASP A 631 35.49 28.39 10.44
N ASN A 632 36.49 28.25 9.58
CA ASN A 632 37.58 27.29 9.67
C ASN A 632 37.13 25.83 10.03
N VAL A 633 36.18 25.30 9.28
CA VAL A 633 35.48 24.04 9.59
C VAL A 633 36.34 22.82 9.23
N GLY A 634 36.67 21.99 10.22
CA GLY A 634 37.34 20.70 10.06
C GLY A 634 36.36 19.56 9.69
N GLU A 635 36.76 18.31 9.95
CA GLU A 635 35.92 17.12 9.72
C GLU A 635 34.61 17.14 10.53
N TRP A 636 34.66 17.68 11.75
CA TRP A 636 33.53 17.82 12.66
C TRP A 636 33.23 19.28 12.94
N CYS A 637 31.93 19.63 12.92
CA CYS A 637 31.50 21.01 13.14
C CYS A 637 30.43 21.14 14.23
N SER A 638 30.42 22.31 14.84
CA SER A 638 29.30 22.84 15.62
C SER A 638 28.41 23.66 14.69
N ALA A 639 27.13 23.37 14.67
CA ALA A 639 26.14 24.16 13.94
C ALA A 639 25.32 25.01 14.90
N ASN A 640 25.29 26.32 14.67
CA ASN A 640 24.50 27.29 15.46
C ASN A 640 23.65 28.14 14.52
N VAL A 641 22.39 28.34 14.88
CA VAL A 641 21.48 29.21 14.13
C VAL A 641 21.48 30.58 14.80
N LYS A 642 21.84 31.61 14.03
CA LYS A 642 21.82 33.01 14.50
C LYS A 642 21.30 33.92 13.41
N GLY A 643 20.22 34.67 13.70
CA GLY A 643 19.65 35.64 12.76
C GLY A 643 19.18 35.03 11.43
N GLY A 644 18.61 33.79 11.44
CA GLY A 644 18.13 33.14 10.23
C GLY A 644 19.23 32.47 9.36
N ASN A 645 20.50 32.51 9.80
CA ASN A 645 21.63 31.89 9.12
C ASN A 645 22.25 30.78 9.98
N VAL A 646 22.82 29.79 9.33
CA VAL A 646 23.58 28.72 10.00
C VAL A 646 25.05 29.07 10.02
N MET A 647 25.64 29.10 11.20
CA MET A 647 27.09 29.27 11.40
C MET A 647 27.69 27.91 11.72
N LEU A 648 28.61 27.43 10.89
CA LEU A 648 29.41 26.23 11.11
C LEU A 648 30.79 26.63 11.64
N SER A 649 31.14 26.17 12.82
CA SER A 649 32.45 26.41 13.43
C SER A 649 33.21 25.12 13.67
N ALA A 650 34.55 25.17 13.64
CA ALA A 650 35.38 24.00 13.89
C ALA A 650 35.11 23.38 15.27
N ARG A 651 35.07 22.07 15.30
CA ARG A 651 35.04 21.28 16.54
C ARG A 651 36.31 20.41 16.60
N PRO A 652 37.39 20.91 17.18
CA PRO A 652 38.62 20.15 17.22
C PRO A 652 38.46 18.87 18.07
N MET A 653 39.03 17.79 17.58
CA MET A 653 39.00 16.47 18.20
C MET A 653 40.45 16.05 18.49
N TYR A 654 40.86 16.10 19.73
CA TYR A 654 42.22 15.70 20.15
C TYR A 654 42.26 14.23 20.58
N ASP A 655 43.32 13.55 20.28
CA ASP A 655 43.56 12.16 20.71
C ASP A 655 43.72 12.11 22.22
N ASN A 656 43.27 11.00 22.83
CA ASN A 656 43.33 10.71 24.28
C ASN A 656 42.57 11.70 25.20
N THR A 657 41.77 12.62 24.63
CA THR A 657 40.90 13.47 25.44
C THR A 657 39.43 13.24 25.08
N MET A 658 38.55 13.48 26.05
CA MET A 658 37.12 13.37 25.88
C MET A 658 36.61 14.43 24.89
N PRO A 659 36.04 14.03 23.75
CA PRO A 659 35.49 14.98 22.80
C PRO A 659 34.23 15.69 23.35
N ASN A 660 33.96 16.92 22.89
CA ASN A 660 32.69 17.56 23.16
C ASN A 660 31.67 17.07 22.13
N VAL A 661 30.72 16.23 22.54
CA VAL A 661 29.65 15.72 21.67
C VAL A 661 28.29 16.37 21.90
N LYS A 662 28.21 17.42 22.72
CA LYS A 662 26.95 18.15 22.94
C LYS A 662 26.46 18.78 21.64
N GLY A 663 25.15 18.68 21.35
CA GLY A 663 24.52 19.18 20.14
C GLY A 663 24.61 18.22 18.93
N MET A 664 25.35 17.11 19.04
CA MET A 664 25.40 16.06 18.01
C MET A 664 24.18 15.16 18.07
N GLY A 665 23.81 14.57 16.92
CA GLY A 665 22.88 13.44 16.89
C GLY A 665 23.49 12.21 17.58
N ALA A 666 22.62 11.30 18.05
CA ALA A 666 23.07 10.07 18.74
C ALA A 666 24.08 9.29 17.92
N ARG A 667 23.86 9.10 16.64
CA ARG A 667 24.72 8.33 15.73
C ARG A 667 26.13 8.90 15.61
N ASP A 668 26.24 10.20 15.39
CA ASP A 668 27.53 10.89 15.28
C ASP A 668 28.28 10.87 16.60
N ALA A 669 27.57 11.12 17.72
CA ALA A 669 28.15 11.08 19.05
C ALA A 669 28.72 9.70 19.41
N ILE A 670 27.97 8.63 19.14
CA ILE A 670 28.44 7.24 19.33
C ILE A 670 29.67 6.99 18.47
N TYR A 671 29.62 7.30 17.19
CA TYR A 671 30.76 7.08 16.28
C TYR A 671 32.03 7.78 16.76
N VAL A 672 31.94 9.05 17.17
CA VAL A 672 33.05 9.85 17.65
C VAL A 672 33.65 9.26 18.93
N LEU A 673 32.85 8.71 19.83
CA LEU A 673 33.32 8.16 21.12
C LEU A 673 33.82 6.71 20.97
N GLU A 674 33.07 5.86 20.26
CA GLU A 674 33.44 4.44 20.12
C GLU A 674 34.66 4.26 19.20
N SER A 675 34.84 5.12 18.17
CA SER A 675 36.08 5.12 17.39
C SER A 675 37.35 5.39 18.21
N ARG A 676 37.19 5.99 19.40
CA ARG A 676 38.24 6.21 20.38
C ARG A 676 38.32 5.12 21.46
N GLY A 677 37.49 4.07 21.30
CA GLY A 677 37.45 2.94 22.22
C GLY A 677 36.72 3.22 23.54
N LEU A 678 35.84 4.19 23.60
CA LEU A 678 34.98 4.49 24.75
C LEU A 678 33.68 3.67 24.67
N ALA A 679 33.17 3.21 25.81
CA ALA A 679 31.89 2.51 25.87
C ALA A 679 30.75 3.50 26.09
N VAL A 680 29.80 3.57 25.17
CA VAL A 680 28.73 4.59 25.18
C VAL A 680 27.39 4.01 25.62
N THR A 681 26.73 4.68 26.56
CA THR A 681 25.35 4.41 26.96
C THR A 681 24.49 5.63 26.67
N LEU A 682 23.31 5.42 26.05
CA LEU A 682 22.36 6.49 25.69
C LEU A 682 21.18 6.51 26.66
N SER A 683 20.70 7.71 26.98
CA SER A 683 19.46 7.93 27.72
C SER A 683 18.68 9.06 27.03
N GLY A 684 17.44 8.81 26.59
CA GLY A 684 16.58 9.77 25.89
C GLY A 684 16.66 9.69 24.37
N HIS A 685 16.09 10.67 23.68
CA HIS A 685 16.00 10.75 22.21
C HIS A 685 16.38 12.15 21.71
N GLY A 686 16.82 12.27 20.46
CA GLY A 686 17.11 13.56 19.84
C GLY A 686 18.60 13.89 19.71
N LYS A 687 19.03 15.04 20.25
CA LYS A 687 20.44 15.47 20.27
C LYS A 687 21.04 15.33 21.66
N VAL A 688 22.37 15.19 21.75
CA VAL A 688 23.09 15.11 23.01
C VAL A 688 23.02 16.48 23.72
N VAL A 689 22.42 16.50 24.91
CA VAL A 689 22.36 17.70 25.76
C VAL A 689 23.42 17.66 26.87
N SER A 690 23.79 16.48 27.34
CA SER A 690 24.87 16.30 28.34
C SER A 690 25.65 15.02 28.14
N GLN A 691 26.89 15.02 28.61
CA GLN A 691 27.80 13.87 28.65
C GLN A 691 28.35 13.71 30.06
N SER A 692 28.44 12.47 30.56
CA SER A 692 28.84 12.18 31.95
C SER A 692 30.31 12.49 32.24
N VAL A 693 31.18 12.47 31.21
CA VAL A 693 32.59 12.86 31.32
C VAL A 693 32.77 14.21 30.66
N PRO A 694 33.30 15.25 31.33
CA PRO A 694 33.54 16.56 30.77
C PRO A 694 34.47 16.52 29.54
N ALA A 695 34.21 17.37 28.56
CA ALA A 695 35.10 17.53 27.39
C ALA A 695 36.49 17.99 27.80
N GLY A 696 37.53 17.52 27.09
CA GLY A 696 38.94 17.86 27.36
C GLY A 696 39.61 17.04 28.45
N VAL A 697 38.90 16.25 29.24
CA VAL A 697 39.50 15.34 30.24
C VAL A 697 40.19 14.19 29.55
N THR A 698 41.37 13.81 29.98
CA THR A 698 42.10 12.64 29.48
C THR A 698 41.33 11.34 29.77
N VAL A 699 41.10 10.53 28.74
CA VAL A 699 40.32 9.29 28.82
C VAL A 699 41.18 8.09 28.36
N LYS A 700 40.95 6.93 29.01
CA LYS A 700 41.54 5.65 28.60
C LYS A 700 40.50 4.83 27.82
N LYS A 701 40.97 3.97 26.91
CA LYS A 701 40.11 3.02 26.19
C LYS A 701 39.30 2.15 27.17
N GLY A 702 38.06 1.87 26.85
CA GLY A 702 37.15 1.10 27.71
C GLY A 702 36.37 1.93 28.73
N ARG A 703 36.66 3.24 28.92
CA ARG A 703 35.90 4.09 29.84
C ARG A 703 34.45 4.24 29.42
N ALA A 704 33.53 3.99 30.35
CA ALA A 704 32.09 4.19 30.10
C ALA A 704 31.72 5.67 30.10
N VAL A 705 30.90 6.07 29.15
CA VAL A 705 30.34 7.42 28.96
C VAL A 705 28.86 7.34 28.76
N THR A 706 28.08 8.02 29.60
CA THR A 706 26.63 8.15 29.44
C THR A 706 26.30 9.47 28.75
N LEU A 707 25.51 9.40 27.71
CA LEU A 707 24.99 10.57 26.99
C LEU A 707 23.51 10.72 27.26
N THR A 708 23.09 11.92 27.65
CA THR A 708 21.67 12.26 27.79
C THR A 708 21.24 13.01 26.51
N LEU A 709 20.17 12.54 25.91
CA LEU A 709 19.58 13.13 24.70
C LEU A 709 18.23 13.78 25.03
N LYS A 710 17.93 14.86 24.28
CA LYS A 710 16.65 15.53 24.36
C LYS A 710 16.25 16.09 22.99
#